data_289dd12558364e609ee244f2360d3ee6
#
_entry.id   289dd12558364e609ee244f2360d3ee6
#
_cell.length_a   1.000
_cell.length_b   1.000
_cell.length_c   1.000
_cell.angle_alpha   90.00
_cell.angle_beta   90.00
_cell.angle_gamma   90.00
#
_symmetry.space_group_name_H-M   'P 1'
#
loop_
_entity.id
_entity.type
_entity.pdbx_description
1 polymer ?
#
loop_
_entity_poly.entity_id
_entity_poly.type
_entity_poly.pdbx_seq_one_letter_code
_entity_poly.pdbx_strand_id
1 'polypeptide(L)'
;MDKQIKIALAGNPNCGKTTLFNALTGSNQFVGNWPGVTVEKKEGKLKKHDDVVIMDLPGIYSLSPYTLEEVVARNYLIGERPDAILNIIDGTNLERNLYLTTQLTELGIPVVIAVNMMDVVRKNGDQINVKELSRQLGCEIVEISALKGDGVMDAAEAAVKAAKGQTKTIPMHTFSGPVHPPIADFGEAPVHTLPEEQQRWYAIKIFERDDKVLQKLSIPADVMQHIEQDIQAAEKELDDDAESIITNERYVYIAEIIKSCYKQKRKGQLSTSDKIDKVVTNRWLGLPIFAVVMFLVYWIAMVAVGAPATDWANDGVFGDGWHLLGIGSKEYNTVNDDYTAAIQAVDAFLGTEIDPEAEDFDAQALLAQMQSFQPSSSTATVDVEDEETLAINTMTAYYDALPEGADKMDDVVQMTFVDAVKYLTENGFDAPDPADYGVWVPGIPVLVSNGLESAGAADWLSGLINDGIVAGVGAVLGFVPQMLVLFLMLAFLEACGYMARIAFVLDRVFRKFGLSGKSFIPMLIGVGCGVPGIMASRTIENERDRRMTVMTTTFIPCGAKVPFIAMIAGAIFGGSAWVSTSAYFIGMAAIIVSGIMLKKTKMFAGDPAPFVMELPAYHWPTLGNVLRSMWERGWSFIKKAGTIILLSTIFVWFTTYFGWVDGTFRMLDESEIQSSILAAIGGVIAWIFKPLGWGNWQAAVASITGLVAKENIVGTLGILYGGGDGTVYQNIGAAFTGISGFSFLVFNLLCAPCFAAIGAIKREMNNRKWTWFAIGYQCGFAYLISLMINQFGGLFTGSVNVIGLIFALAALALMVYMLVRPYKEATKLNATV
;
A
#
# COMPACT_ATOMS: atom_id res chain seq x y z
N MET A 1 22.31 -42.50 22.04
CA MET A 1 21.34 -41.39 21.77
C MET A 1 20.51 -41.86 20.60
N ASP A 2 19.25 -42.12 20.81
CA ASP A 2 18.34 -42.50 19.72
C ASP A 2 18.30 -41.38 18.72
N LYS A 3 18.48 -41.70 17.43
CA LYS A 3 18.50 -40.72 16.34
C LYS A 3 17.14 -40.07 16.28
N GLN A 4 17.07 -38.77 16.49
CA GLN A 4 15.85 -37.99 16.38
C GLN A 4 15.30 -38.05 14.92
N ILE A 5 14.07 -38.46 14.75
CA ILE A 5 13.40 -38.55 13.44
C ILE A 5 12.91 -37.15 13.02
N LYS A 6 13.30 -36.73 11.83
CA LYS A 6 12.88 -35.46 11.25
C LYS A 6 11.85 -35.70 10.14
N ILE A 7 10.64 -35.15 10.29
CA ILE A 7 9.58 -35.21 9.27
C ILE A 7 9.36 -33.80 8.72
N ALA A 8 9.48 -33.64 7.42
CA ALA A 8 9.13 -32.39 6.74
C ALA A 8 7.64 -32.33 6.41
N LEU A 9 6.95 -31.29 6.84
CA LEU A 9 5.58 -31.01 6.43
C LEU A 9 5.61 -30.09 5.19
N ALA A 10 5.23 -30.65 4.04
CA ALA A 10 5.18 -29.96 2.75
C ALA A 10 3.74 -29.81 2.26
N GLY A 11 3.48 -28.87 1.37
CA GLY A 11 2.17 -28.68 0.72
C GLY A 11 2.01 -27.31 0.13
N ASN A 12 1.03 -27.17 -0.73
CA ASN A 12 0.69 -25.94 -1.40
C ASN A 12 0.20 -24.87 -0.39
N PRO A 13 0.33 -23.57 -0.71
CA PRO A 13 -0.37 -22.54 0.05
C PRO A 13 -1.87 -22.85 0.15
N ASN A 14 -2.46 -22.56 1.30
CA ASN A 14 -3.91 -22.74 1.60
C ASN A 14 -4.43 -24.20 1.63
N CYS A 15 -3.61 -25.22 1.50
CA CYS A 15 -4.04 -26.61 1.66
C CYS A 15 -4.36 -27.03 3.10
N GLY A 16 -4.19 -26.13 4.09
CA GLY A 16 -4.42 -26.39 5.51
C GLY A 16 -3.16 -26.81 6.30
N LYS A 17 -1.97 -26.57 5.76
CA LYS A 17 -0.67 -26.98 6.35
C LYS A 17 -0.46 -26.45 7.77
N THR A 18 -0.66 -25.16 8.02
CA THR A 18 -0.53 -24.55 9.34
C THR A 18 -1.54 -25.12 10.36
N THR A 19 -2.75 -25.41 9.91
CA THR A 19 -3.78 -26.06 10.74
C THR A 19 -3.34 -27.47 11.15
N LEU A 20 -2.81 -28.23 10.20
CA LEU A 20 -2.28 -29.60 10.46
C LEU A 20 -1.07 -29.53 11.41
N PHE A 21 -0.12 -28.63 11.16
CA PHE A 21 1.07 -28.45 12.02
C PHE A 21 0.67 -28.14 13.47
N ASN A 22 -0.25 -27.21 13.69
CA ASN A 22 -0.74 -26.85 15.02
C ASN A 22 -1.49 -28.01 15.69
N ALA A 23 -2.25 -28.81 14.93
CA ALA A 23 -2.94 -29.98 15.45
C ALA A 23 -1.95 -31.08 15.91
N LEU A 24 -0.85 -31.27 15.17
CA LEU A 24 0.18 -32.27 15.45
C LEU A 24 1.11 -31.90 16.60
N THR A 25 1.54 -30.62 16.69
CA THR A 25 2.57 -30.18 17.65
C THR A 25 2.01 -29.50 18.90
N GLY A 26 0.82 -28.89 18.80
CA GLY A 26 0.21 -28.16 19.93
C GLY A 26 1.02 -26.93 20.33
N SER A 27 1.28 -26.76 21.65
CA SER A 27 2.04 -25.61 22.18
C SER A 27 3.56 -25.77 22.12
N ASN A 28 4.06 -26.95 21.77
CA ASN A 28 5.50 -27.27 21.76
C ASN A 28 6.12 -26.89 20.40
N GLN A 29 6.15 -25.59 20.08
CA GLN A 29 6.66 -25.08 18.83
C GLN A 29 7.82 -24.12 19.05
N PHE A 30 8.82 -24.18 18.19
CA PHE A 30 9.86 -23.17 18.06
C PHE A 30 9.63 -22.39 16.79
N VAL A 31 9.62 -21.05 16.91
CA VAL A 31 9.42 -20.14 15.78
C VAL A 31 10.65 -19.24 15.65
N GLY A 32 11.23 -19.22 14.48
CA GLY A 32 12.39 -18.39 14.15
C GLY A 32 12.41 -18.06 12.67
N ASN A 33 13.54 -17.64 12.13
CA ASN A 33 13.73 -17.47 10.69
C ASN A 33 14.72 -18.50 10.16
N TRP A 34 14.55 -18.89 8.89
CA TRP A 34 15.55 -19.69 8.21
C TRP A 34 16.87 -18.91 8.11
N PRO A 35 18.03 -19.56 8.25
CA PRO A 35 19.32 -18.89 8.22
C PRO A 35 19.50 -18.04 6.94
N GLY A 36 19.85 -16.76 7.12
CA GLY A 36 20.15 -15.84 6.01
C GLY A 36 18.94 -15.27 5.24
N VAL A 37 17.71 -15.65 5.58
CA VAL A 37 16.48 -15.20 4.90
C VAL A 37 15.40 -14.77 5.89
N THR A 38 14.42 -14.01 5.40
CA THR A 38 13.28 -13.53 6.21
C THR A 38 12.10 -14.49 6.26
N VAL A 39 12.27 -15.70 5.75
CA VAL A 39 11.24 -16.75 5.74
C VAL A 39 11.13 -17.38 7.12
N GLU A 40 9.91 -17.48 7.63
CA GLU A 40 9.62 -18.04 8.95
C GLU A 40 9.92 -19.55 8.98
N LYS A 41 10.66 -19.97 10.01
CA LYS A 41 10.96 -21.38 10.31
C LYS A 41 10.14 -21.81 11.51
N LYS A 42 9.35 -22.87 11.37
CA LYS A 42 8.60 -23.49 12.47
C LYS A 42 8.99 -24.95 12.61
N GLU A 43 9.32 -25.33 13.82
CA GLU A 43 9.57 -26.73 14.17
C GLU A 43 8.87 -27.07 15.48
N GLY A 44 8.42 -28.30 15.62
CA GLY A 44 7.74 -28.74 16.83
C GLY A 44 7.80 -30.25 17.02
N LYS A 45 7.73 -30.68 18.28
CA LYS A 45 7.66 -32.10 18.61
C LYS A 45 6.27 -32.66 18.30
N LEU A 46 6.24 -33.85 17.73
CA LEU A 46 4.97 -34.56 17.49
C LEU A 46 4.37 -35.01 18.83
N LYS A 47 3.06 -34.76 18.99
CA LYS A 47 2.32 -35.27 20.15
C LYS A 47 2.47 -36.79 20.24
N LYS A 48 2.67 -37.31 21.43
CA LYS A 48 2.88 -38.74 21.75
C LYS A 48 4.22 -39.34 21.25
N HIS A 49 5.08 -38.58 20.59
CA HIS A 49 6.38 -39.02 20.08
C HIS A 49 7.45 -37.96 20.36
N ASP A 50 8.14 -38.08 21.50
CA ASP A 50 9.17 -37.13 21.90
C ASP A 50 10.44 -37.21 21.03
N ASP A 51 10.63 -38.33 20.33
CA ASP A 51 11.73 -38.61 19.42
C ASP A 51 11.53 -38.09 18.01
N VAL A 52 10.33 -37.54 17.70
CA VAL A 52 9.96 -37.06 16.35
C VAL A 52 9.77 -35.53 16.33
N VAL A 53 10.47 -34.89 15.41
CA VAL A 53 10.34 -33.45 15.15
C VAL A 53 9.72 -33.22 13.78
N ILE A 54 8.68 -32.39 13.74
CA ILE A 54 8.03 -31.93 12.51
C ILE A 54 8.59 -30.54 12.15
N MET A 55 9.09 -30.42 10.94
CA MET A 55 9.54 -29.16 10.35
C MET A 55 8.47 -28.64 9.40
N ASP A 56 7.87 -27.49 9.69
CA ASP A 56 6.92 -26.83 8.81
C ASP A 56 7.67 -26.08 7.70
N LEU A 57 7.61 -26.60 6.46
CA LEU A 57 8.17 -25.93 5.32
C LEU A 57 7.25 -24.78 4.85
N PRO A 58 7.79 -23.74 4.21
CA PRO A 58 6.95 -22.74 3.55
C PRO A 58 5.96 -23.39 2.61
N GLY A 59 4.79 -22.75 2.39
CA GLY A 59 3.83 -23.19 1.37
C GLY A 59 4.40 -22.91 -0.02
N ILE A 60 4.57 -23.94 -0.84
CA ILE A 60 5.18 -23.84 -2.16
C ILE A 60 4.33 -24.55 -3.21
N TYR A 61 4.44 -24.10 -4.45
CA TYR A 61 3.77 -24.75 -5.58
C TYR A 61 4.72 -25.66 -6.36
N SER A 62 6.02 -25.40 -6.28
CA SER A 62 7.07 -26.10 -7.03
C SER A 62 8.37 -26.10 -6.23
N LEU A 63 9.29 -27.00 -6.57
CA LEU A 63 10.68 -26.98 -6.10
C LEU A 63 11.60 -26.19 -7.06
N SER A 64 11.03 -25.46 -8.01
CA SER A 64 11.79 -24.53 -8.87
C SER A 64 12.13 -23.25 -8.10
N PRO A 65 13.33 -22.65 -8.33
CA PRO A 65 13.85 -21.56 -7.49
C PRO A 65 13.29 -20.16 -7.86
N TYR A 66 11.98 -20.03 -8.01
CA TYR A 66 11.35 -18.76 -8.37
C TYR A 66 11.08 -17.84 -7.18
N THR A 67 10.78 -18.40 -6.01
CA THR A 67 10.52 -17.66 -4.78
C THR A 67 11.52 -18.01 -3.70
N LEU A 68 11.68 -17.14 -2.68
CA LEU A 68 12.55 -17.43 -1.53
C LEU A 68 12.06 -18.64 -0.74
N GLU A 69 10.74 -18.77 -0.63
CA GLU A 69 10.07 -19.89 0.04
C GLU A 69 10.41 -21.21 -0.66
N GLU A 70 10.35 -21.25 -2.00
CA GLU A 70 10.70 -22.43 -2.80
C GLU A 70 12.18 -22.77 -2.70
N VAL A 71 13.05 -21.76 -2.71
CA VAL A 71 14.51 -21.94 -2.50
C VAL A 71 14.79 -22.53 -1.13
N VAL A 72 14.13 -22.03 -0.07
CA VAL A 72 14.30 -22.52 1.31
C VAL A 72 13.83 -23.96 1.43
N ALA A 73 12.62 -24.28 0.96
CA ALA A 73 12.07 -25.63 1.02
C ALA A 73 12.94 -26.61 0.23
N ARG A 74 13.35 -26.24 -0.98
CA ARG A 74 14.26 -27.04 -1.83
C ARG A 74 15.59 -27.31 -1.14
N ASN A 75 16.25 -26.28 -0.60
CA ASN A 75 17.55 -26.42 0.04
C ASN A 75 17.46 -27.32 1.28
N TYR A 76 16.38 -27.23 2.04
CA TYR A 76 16.15 -28.10 3.19
C TYR A 76 15.94 -29.56 2.77
N LEU A 77 15.07 -29.82 1.79
CA LEU A 77 14.77 -31.18 1.33
C LEU A 77 15.98 -31.87 0.71
N ILE A 78 16.82 -31.14 -0.04
CA ILE A 78 17.99 -31.70 -0.72
C ILE A 78 19.21 -31.73 0.19
N GLY A 79 19.42 -30.71 1.04
CA GLY A 79 20.60 -30.57 1.89
C GLY A 79 20.49 -31.32 3.22
N GLU A 80 19.42 -31.10 3.97
CA GLU A 80 19.18 -31.71 5.29
C GLU A 80 18.59 -33.12 5.18
N ARG A 81 17.90 -33.45 4.09
CA ARG A 81 17.24 -34.73 3.80
C ARG A 81 16.49 -35.31 5.03
N PRO A 82 15.26 -34.84 5.29
CA PRO A 82 14.44 -35.37 6.36
C PRO A 82 14.20 -36.89 6.20
N ASP A 83 13.92 -37.59 7.28
CA ASP A 83 13.70 -39.04 7.27
C ASP A 83 12.36 -39.42 6.57
N ALA A 84 11.38 -38.49 6.52
CA ALA A 84 10.16 -38.60 5.70
C ALA A 84 9.57 -37.22 5.36
N ILE A 85 8.69 -37.20 4.34
CA ILE A 85 7.91 -36.02 3.96
C ILE A 85 6.44 -36.36 4.20
N LEU A 86 5.73 -35.54 4.98
CA LEU A 86 4.28 -35.53 5.08
C LEU A 86 3.76 -34.41 4.16
N ASN A 87 3.25 -34.80 2.99
CA ASN A 87 2.73 -33.87 2.00
C ASN A 87 1.21 -33.70 2.16
N ILE A 88 0.76 -32.50 2.53
CA ILE A 88 -0.65 -32.19 2.65
C ILE A 88 -1.18 -31.61 1.34
N ILE A 89 -2.26 -32.19 0.81
CA ILE A 89 -2.91 -31.80 -0.43
C ILE A 89 -4.39 -31.47 -0.19
N ASP A 90 -4.91 -30.51 -0.94
CA ASP A 90 -6.33 -30.16 -0.92
C ASP A 90 -7.13 -31.11 -1.81
N GLY A 91 -8.00 -31.91 -1.21
CA GLY A 91 -8.86 -32.87 -1.92
C GLY A 91 -9.89 -32.22 -2.83
N THR A 92 -10.20 -30.94 -2.66
CA THR A 92 -11.09 -30.18 -3.54
C THR A 92 -10.41 -29.69 -4.81
N ASN A 93 -9.06 -29.68 -4.82
CA ASN A 93 -8.24 -29.19 -5.93
C ASN A 93 -7.01 -30.09 -6.17
N LEU A 94 -7.26 -31.35 -6.47
CA LEU A 94 -6.20 -32.36 -6.59
C LEU A 94 -5.18 -32.04 -7.69
N GLU A 95 -5.63 -31.63 -8.87
CA GLU A 95 -4.79 -31.44 -10.05
C GLU A 95 -3.56 -30.58 -9.76
N ARG A 96 -3.78 -29.47 -9.13
CA ARG A 96 -2.71 -28.53 -8.82
C ARG A 96 -1.82 -28.99 -7.67
N ASN A 97 -2.39 -29.62 -6.66
CA ASN A 97 -1.65 -30.09 -5.51
C ASN A 97 -0.75 -31.29 -5.87
N LEU A 98 -1.16 -32.08 -6.84
CA LEU A 98 -0.36 -33.21 -7.33
C LEU A 98 0.89 -32.77 -8.09
N TYR A 99 0.95 -31.54 -8.60
CA TYR A 99 2.16 -31.05 -9.28
C TYR A 99 3.38 -30.98 -8.33
N LEU A 100 3.20 -30.43 -7.14
CA LEU A 100 4.24 -30.47 -6.11
C LEU A 100 4.51 -31.91 -5.65
N THR A 101 3.45 -32.74 -5.52
CA THR A 101 3.58 -34.13 -5.10
C THR A 101 4.49 -34.93 -6.05
N THR A 102 4.35 -34.77 -7.38
CA THR A 102 5.23 -35.44 -8.35
C THR A 102 6.70 -35.08 -8.14
N GLN A 103 6.99 -33.82 -7.87
CA GLN A 103 8.36 -33.37 -7.59
C GLN A 103 8.93 -33.88 -6.26
N LEU A 104 8.08 -34.00 -5.21
CA LEU A 104 8.50 -34.56 -3.93
C LEU A 104 8.82 -36.06 -4.02
N THR A 105 8.03 -36.82 -4.81
CA THR A 105 8.30 -38.25 -5.03
C THR A 105 9.59 -38.51 -5.79
N GLU A 106 10.03 -37.57 -6.63
CA GLU A 106 11.29 -37.62 -7.39
C GLU A 106 12.55 -37.47 -6.52
N LEU A 107 12.42 -36.98 -5.26
CA LEU A 107 13.56 -36.77 -4.36
C LEU A 107 14.09 -38.05 -3.72
N GLY A 108 13.36 -39.17 -3.86
CA GLY A 108 13.74 -40.45 -3.24
C GLY A 108 13.66 -40.49 -1.71
N ILE A 109 12.96 -39.53 -1.10
CA ILE A 109 12.65 -39.48 0.32
C ILE A 109 11.28 -40.16 0.52
N PRO A 110 11.04 -40.94 1.62
CA PRO A 110 9.72 -41.49 1.91
C PRO A 110 8.66 -40.40 1.97
N VAL A 111 7.60 -40.50 1.12
CA VAL A 111 6.50 -39.53 1.06
C VAL A 111 5.22 -40.18 1.53
N VAL A 112 4.51 -39.53 2.44
CA VAL A 112 3.13 -39.85 2.82
C VAL A 112 2.25 -38.68 2.44
N ILE A 113 1.11 -38.95 1.81
CA ILE A 113 0.19 -37.90 1.39
C ILE A 113 -1.01 -37.85 2.34
N ALA A 114 -1.29 -36.66 2.88
CA ALA A 114 -2.49 -36.38 3.66
C ALA A 114 -3.47 -35.59 2.78
N VAL A 115 -4.55 -36.24 2.33
CA VAL A 115 -5.62 -35.60 1.54
C VAL A 115 -6.55 -34.88 2.49
N ASN A 116 -6.45 -33.56 2.55
CA ASN A 116 -7.23 -32.69 3.42
C ASN A 116 -8.57 -32.27 2.81
N MET A 117 -9.44 -31.68 3.62
CA MET A 117 -10.76 -31.21 3.22
C MET A 117 -11.70 -32.33 2.71
N MET A 118 -11.50 -33.57 3.15
CA MET A 118 -12.33 -34.70 2.76
C MET A 118 -13.79 -34.55 3.20
N ASP A 119 -14.05 -33.80 4.27
CA ASP A 119 -15.40 -33.43 4.66
C ASP A 119 -16.09 -32.52 3.63
N VAL A 120 -15.38 -31.62 2.98
CA VAL A 120 -15.88 -30.76 1.90
C VAL A 120 -16.10 -31.59 0.63
N VAL A 121 -15.16 -32.45 0.26
CA VAL A 121 -15.27 -33.36 -0.89
C VAL A 121 -16.53 -34.21 -0.76
N ARG A 122 -16.73 -34.85 0.41
CA ARG A 122 -17.94 -35.67 0.68
C ARG A 122 -19.22 -34.86 0.68
N LYS A 123 -19.20 -33.63 1.23
CA LYS A 123 -20.36 -32.71 1.21
C LYS A 123 -20.75 -32.31 -0.21
N ASN A 124 -19.80 -32.14 -1.10
CA ASN A 124 -20.04 -31.84 -2.52
C ASN A 124 -20.55 -33.07 -3.29
N GLY A 125 -20.42 -34.26 -2.70
CA GLY A 125 -20.80 -35.53 -3.30
C GLY A 125 -19.77 -36.09 -4.28
N ASP A 126 -18.57 -35.53 -4.28
CA ASP A 126 -17.43 -36.00 -5.05
C ASP A 126 -16.78 -37.22 -4.39
N GLN A 127 -16.11 -38.07 -5.18
CA GLN A 127 -15.48 -39.28 -4.71
C GLN A 127 -14.03 -39.34 -5.20
N ILE A 128 -13.12 -39.57 -4.27
CA ILE A 128 -11.70 -39.82 -4.52
C ILE A 128 -11.41 -41.26 -4.23
N ASN A 129 -10.92 -42.03 -5.22
CA ASN A 129 -10.44 -43.40 -5.01
C ASN A 129 -9.00 -43.37 -4.48
N VAL A 130 -8.89 -43.26 -3.15
CA VAL A 130 -7.58 -43.11 -2.45
C VAL A 130 -6.67 -44.33 -2.69
N LYS A 131 -7.24 -45.56 -2.82
CA LYS A 131 -6.45 -46.75 -3.11
C LYS A 131 -5.80 -46.69 -4.49
N GLU A 132 -6.56 -46.28 -5.50
CA GLU A 132 -6.05 -46.16 -6.86
C GLU A 132 -5.04 -45.00 -6.96
N LEU A 133 -5.31 -43.90 -6.28
CA LEU A 133 -4.40 -42.75 -6.19
C LEU A 133 -3.07 -43.17 -5.55
N SER A 134 -3.11 -43.93 -4.44
CA SER A 134 -1.94 -44.47 -3.78
C SER A 134 -1.12 -45.40 -4.69
N ARG A 135 -1.80 -46.23 -5.45
CA ARG A 135 -1.15 -47.15 -6.40
C ARG A 135 -0.44 -46.40 -7.53
N GLN A 136 -1.05 -45.34 -8.07
CA GLN A 136 -0.48 -44.53 -9.16
C GLN A 136 0.67 -43.63 -8.71
N LEU A 137 0.61 -43.07 -7.51
CA LEU A 137 1.67 -42.23 -6.98
C LEU A 137 2.78 -43.00 -6.27
N GLY A 138 2.58 -44.29 -5.96
CA GLY A 138 3.58 -45.14 -5.30
C GLY A 138 3.85 -44.79 -3.84
N CYS A 139 2.90 -44.13 -3.14
CA CYS A 139 3.05 -43.71 -1.75
C CYS A 139 1.77 -43.91 -0.94
N GLU A 140 1.92 -44.01 0.39
CA GLU A 140 0.80 -44.18 1.31
C GLU A 140 -0.03 -42.90 1.37
N ILE A 141 -1.36 -43.00 1.34
CA ILE A 141 -2.29 -41.88 1.35
C ILE A 141 -3.27 -42.03 2.50
N VAL A 142 -3.44 -40.96 3.28
CA VAL A 142 -4.38 -40.86 4.41
C VAL A 142 -5.39 -39.75 4.17
N GLU A 143 -6.68 -40.06 4.35
CA GLU A 143 -7.74 -39.03 4.30
C GLU A 143 -7.79 -38.26 5.63
N ILE A 144 -7.81 -36.93 5.55
CA ILE A 144 -7.86 -36.09 6.75
C ILE A 144 -8.87 -34.95 6.61
N SER A 145 -9.29 -34.41 7.77
CA SER A 145 -9.89 -33.09 7.89
C SER A 145 -9.16 -32.34 9.00
N ALA A 146 -8.15 -31.56 8.63
CA ALA A 146 -7.29 -30.87 9.60
C ALA A 146 -8.09 -29.92 10.51
N LEU A 147 -9.17 -29.32 10.01
CA LEU A 147 -10.04 -28.43 10.78
C LEU A 147 -10.87 -29.17 11.83
N LYS A 148 -11.31 -30.40 11.52
CA LYS A 148 -12.10 -31.24 12.45
C LYS A 148 -11.22 -32.14 13.33
N GLY A 149 -9.94 -32.28 12.98
CA GLY A 149 -9.01 -33.18 13.66
C GLY A 149 -9.11 -34.66 13.22
N ASP A 150 -9.95 -34.98 12.22
CA ASP A 150 -10.15 -36.35 11.74
C ASP A 150 -8.94 -36.84 10.94
N GLY A 151 -8.41 -38.05 11.23
CA GLY A 151 -7.30 -38.68 10.51
C GLY A 151 -5.93 -38.00 10.69
N VAL A 152 -5.83 -36.93 11.49
CA VAL A 152 -4.60 -36.14 11.67
C VAL A 152 -3.47 -36.96 12.27
N MET A 153 -3.75 -37.73 13.33
CA MET A 153 -2.75 -38.58 13.96
C MET A 153 -2.40 -39.81 13.11
N ASP A 154 -3.36 -40.35 12.36
CA ASP A 154 -3.14 -41.48 11.46
C ASP A 154 -2.13 -41.10 10.35
N ALA A 155 -2.24 -39.89 9.81
CA ALA A 155 -1.28 -39.36 8.83
C ALA A 155 0.14 -39.19 9.44
N ALA A 156 0.23 -38.72 10.70
CA ALA A 156 1.51 -38.60 11.38
C ALA A 156 2.14 -39.98 11.68
N GLU A 157 1.34 -40.93 12.12
CA GLU A 157 1.83 -42.32 12.41
C GLU A 157 2.29 -43.01 11.12
N ALA A 158 1.55 -42.80 9.99
CA ALA A 158 1.98 -43.30 8.68
C ALA A 158 3.34 -42.70 8.28
N ALA A 159 3.55 -41.37 8.49
CA ALA A 159 4.83 -40.71 8.21
C ALA A 159 5.97 -41.21 9.13
N VAL A 160 5.70 -41.44 10.42
CA VAL A 160 6.67 -42.04 11.35
C VAL A 160 7.04 -43.48 10.95
N LYS A 161 6.03 -44.25 10.52
CA LYS A 161 6.25 -45.63 10.03
C LYS A 161 7.09 -45.61 8.73
N ALA A 162 6.80 -44.72 7.81
CA ALA A 162 7.59 -44.55 6.59
C ALA A 162 9.04 -44.16 6.89
N ALA A 163 9.27 -43.23 7.85
CA ALA A 163 10.58 -42.81 8.27
C ALA A 163 11.38 -43.97 8.94
N LYS A 164 10.75 -44.77 9.80
CA LYS A 164 11.39 -45.94 10.47
C LYS A 164 11.60 -47.09 9.49
N GLY A 165 10.72 -47.30 8.54
CA GLY A 165 10.79 -48.39 7.59
C GLY A 165 11.80 -48.17 6.46
N GLN A 166 12.35 -46.97 6.32
CA GLN A 166 13.18 -46.53 5.17
C GLN A 166 12.61 -46.95 3.81
N THR A 167 11.29 -47.03 3.72
CA THR A 167 10.57 -47.38 2.49
C THR A 167 10.77 -46.24 1.47
N LYS A 168 11.60 -46.50 0.45
CA LYS A 168 11.86 -45.53 -0.62
C LYS A 168 10.59 -45.31 -1.43
N THR A 169 10.23 -44.05 -1.67
CA THR A 169 9.20 -43.72 -2.66
C THR A 169 9.82 -43.80 -4.05
N ILE A 170 9.28 -44.68 -4.89
CA ILE A 170 9.71 -44.81 -6.29
C ILE A 170 8.71 -44.04 -7.16
N PRO A 171 9.18 -42.99 -7.88
CA PRO A 171 8.27 -42.25 -8.77
C PRO A 171 7.76 -43.15 -9.89
N MET A 172 6.44 -43.28 -10.02
CA MET A 172 5.79 -44.10 -11.05
C MET A 172 5.69 -43.38 -12.40
N HIS A 173 5.92 -42.09 -12.45
CA HIS A 173 5.89 -41.30 -13.68
C HIS A 173 7.08 -41.66 -14.58
N THR A 174 6.81 -41.95 -15.85
CA THR A 174 7.81 -42.08 -16.92
C THR A 174 7.55 -41.00 -17.94
N PHE A 175 8.60 -40.25 -18.32
CA PHE A 175 8.50 -39.26 -19.38
C PHE A 175 8.29 -39.93 -20.71
N SER A 176 7.54 -39.35 -21.63
CA SER A 176 7.21 -39.93 -22.93
C SER A 176 8.08 -39.33 -24.07
N GLY A 177 8.11 -40.02 -25.21
CA GLY A 177 8.72 -39.51 -26.43
C GLY A 177 10.17 -39.08 -26.34
N PRO A 178 10.52 -37.90 -26.92
CA PRO A 178 11.88 -37.42 -27.01
C PRO A 178 12.50 -36.97 -25.66
N VAL A 179 11.74 -36.96 -24.57
CA VAL A 179 12.23 -36.57 -23.24
C VAL A 179 12.82 -37.78 -22.49
N HIS A 180 12.35 -38.99 -22.78
CA HIS A 180 12.79 -40.21 -22.07
C HIS A 180 14.23 -40.57 -22.31
N PRO A 181 14.76 -40.63 -23.58
CA PRO A 181 16.13 -40.99 -23.84
C PRO A 181 17.15 -40.05 -23.17
N PRO A 182 17.08 -38.73 -23.34
CA PRO A 182 18.03 -37.83 -22.67
C PRO A 182 18.07 -38.01 -21.15
N ILE A 183 16.92 -38.11 -20.48
CA ILE A 183 16.89 -38.29 -19.03
C ILE A 183 17.41 -39.65 -18.58
N ALA A 184 17.23 -40.69 -19.39
CA ALA A 184 17.74 -42.03 -19.13
C ALA A 184 19.24 -42.16 -19.43
N ASP A 185 19.71 -41.51 -20.53
CA ASP A 185 21.07 -41.61 -21.06
C ASP A 185 22.06 -40.63 -20.39
N PHE A 186 21.62 -39.71 -19.52
CA PHE A 186 22.55 -38.91 -18.68
C PHE A 186 23.46 -39.79 -17.81
N GLY A 187 23.51 -41.08 -18.13
CA GLY A 187 24.34 -42.10 -17.60
C GLY A 187 25.84 -41.88 -17.67
N GLU A 188 26.32 -41.03 -18.55
CA GLU A 188 27.73 -40.63 -18.66
C GLU A 188 28.08 -39.38 -17.83
N ALA A 189 27.06 -38.72 -17.26
CA ALA A 189 27.25 -37.53 -16.45
C ALA A 189 27.65 -37.90 -14.98
N PRO A 190 28.28 -36.99 -14.22
CA PRO A 190 28.62 -37.19 -12.80
C PRO A 190 27.43 -37.56 -11.91
N VAL A 191 26.22 -37.62 -12.45
CA VAL A 191 24.99 -38.07 -11.74
C VAL A 191 25.11 -39.49 -11.20
N HIS A 192 25.86 -40.41 -11.84
CA HIS A 192 26.09 -41.74 -11.34
C HIS A 192 26.95 -41.84 -10.08
N THR A 193 27.68 -40.77 -9.75
CA THR A 193 28.38 -40.70 -8.47
C THR A 193 27.45 -40.42 -7.30
N LEU A 194 26.22 -40.00 -7.62
CA LEU A 194 25.19 -39.72 -6.62
C LEU A 194 24.44 -41.01 -6.25
N PRO A 195 23.83 -41.04 -5.03
CA PRO A 195 22.93 -42.14 -4.66
C PRO A 195 21.81 -42.32 -5.70
N GLU A 196 21.51 -43.59 -6.04
CA GLU A 196 20.53 -43.96 -7.06
C GLU A 196 19.17 -43.21 -6.93
N GLU A 197 18.77 -42.95 -5.67
CA GLU A 197 17.51 -42.26 -5.35
C GLU A 197 17.51 -40.77 -5.77
N GLN A 198 18.69 -40.16 -5.96
CA GLN A 198 18.83 -38.77 -6.32
C GLN A 198 19.05 -38.56 -7.82
N GLN A 199 19.54 -39.58 -8.51
CA GLN A 199 19.96 -39.50 -9.90
C GLN A 199 18.85 -38.93 -10.80
N ARG A 200 17.61 -39.43 -10.64
CA ARG A 200 16.48 -39.00 -11.43
C ARG A 200 16.17 -37.50 -11.26
N TRP A 201 16.13 -37.01 -10.03
CA TRP A 201 15.86 -35.59 -9.77
C TRP A 201 16.94 -34.69 -10.38
N TYR A 202 18.21 -35.09 -10.23
CA TYR A 202 19.32 -34.33 -10.81
C TYR A 202 19.30 -34.38 -12.34
N ALA A 203 18.97 -35.52 -12.96
CA ALA A 203 18.81 -35.63 -14.40
C ALA A 203 17.74 -34.70 -14.98
N ILE A 204 16.57 -34.64 -14.31
CA ILE A 204 15.50 -33.72 -14.69
C ILE A 204 15.97 -32.27 -14.58
N LYS A 205 16.67 -31.91 -13.51
CA LYS A 205 17.18 -30.54 -13.32
C LYS A 205 18.30 -30.14 -14.27
N ILE A 206 19.09 -31.10 -14.74
CA ILE A 206 20.05 -30.87 -15.84
C ILE A 206 19.31 -30.60 -17.14
N PHE A 207 18.28 -31.38 -17.45
CA PHE A 207 17.42 -31.15 -18.61
C PHE A 207 16.76 -29.77 -18.58
N GLU A 208 16.28 -29.35 -17.43
CA GLU A 208 15.69 -28.00 -17.20
C GLU A 208 16.76 -26.88 -17.17
N ARG A 209 18.06 -27.17 -17.37
CA ARG A 209 19.21 -26.24 -17.27
C ARG A 209 19.26 -25.46 -15.95
N ASP A 210 18.97 -26.11 -14.82
CA ASP A 210 19.02 -25.45 -13.51
C ASP A 210 20.45 -25.05 -13.12
N ASP A 211 20.75 -23.75 -13.17
CA ASP A 211 22.09 -23.21 -12.92
C ASP A 211 22.71 -23.63 -11.60
N LYS A 212 21.94 -23.77 -10.53
CA LYS A 212 22.43 -24.13 -9.21
C LYS A 212 22.84 -25.61 -9.18
N VAL A 213 22.13 -26.45 -9.89
CA VAL A 213 22.43 -27.87 -10.01
C VAL A 213 23.67 -28.07 -10.89
N LEU A 214 23.75 -27.38 -12.03
CA LEU A 214 24.89 -27.42 -12.94
C LEU A 214 26.18 -26.96 -12.24
N GLN A 215 26.14 -25.91 -11.44
CA GLN A 215 27.28 -25.43 -10.67
C GLN A 215 27.73 -26.44 -9.60
N LYS A 216 26.79 -27.14 -8.96
CA LYS A 216 27.09 -28.14 -7.90
C LYS A 216 27.71 -29.42 -8.45
N LEU A 217 27.29 -29.85 -9.62
CA LEU A 217 27.74 -31.12 -10.22
C LEU A 217 29.07 -31.02 -10.96
N SER A 218 29.53 -29.80 -11.32
CA SER A 218 30.79 -29.56 -12.05
C SER A 218 30.93 -30.49 -13.25
N ILE A 219 29.97 -30.55 -14.14
CA ILE A 219 29.92 -31.42 -15.33
C ILE A 219 31.06 -31.07 -16.30
N PRO A 220 31.84 -32.04 -16.84
CA PRO A 220 32.83 -31.76 -17.86
C PRO A 220 32.22 -31.12 -19.11
N ALA A 221 33.00 -30.26 -19.79
CA ALA A 221 32.47 -29.42 -20.88
C ALA A 221 32.04 -30.24 -22.12
N ASP A 222 32.72 -31.36 -22.38
CA ASP A 222 32.40 -32.29 -23.45
C ASP A 222 31.08 -33.00 -23.23
N VAL A 223 30.87 -33.50 -22.00
CA VAL A 223 29.61 -34.13 -21.58
C VAL A 223 28.46 -33.11 -21.60
N MET A 224 28.71 -31.91 -21.11
CA MET A 224 27.70 -30.83 -21.15
C MET A 224 27.31 -30.46 -22.59
N GLN A 225 28.23 -30.49 -23.53
CA GLN A 225 27.94 -30.21 -24.95
C GLN A 225 27.03 -31.28 -25.56
N HIS A 226 27.22 -32.56 -25.21
CA HIS A 226 26.38 -33.66 -25.65
C HIS A 226 24.97 -33.54 -25.09
N ILE A 227 24.86 -33.34 -23.76
CA ILE A 227 23.59 -33.12 -23.08
C ILE A 227 22.82 -31.96 -23.71
N GLU A 228 23.50 -30.86 -24.01
CA GLU A 228 22.86 -29.68 -24.60
C GLU A 228 22.34 -29.97 -26.03
N GLN A 229 23.02 -30.79 -26.82
CA GLN A 229 22.51 -31.21 -28.12
C GLN A 229 21.22 -32.03 -28.03
N ASP A 230 21.11 -32.91 -27.03
CA ASP A 230 19.93 -33.74 -26.81
C ASP A 230 18.76 -32.88 -26.33
N ILE A 231 19.03 -31.92 -25.44
CA ILE A 231 17.99 -30.96 -24.98
C ILE A 231 17.48 -30.12 -26.16
N GLN A 232 18.38 -29.58 -27.01
CA GLN A 232 17.99 -28.80 -28.20
C GLN A 232 17.21 -29.64 -29.23
N ALA A 233 17.52 -30.93 -29.33
CA ALA A 233 16.76 -31.82 -30.21
C ALA A 233 15.33 -32.01 -29.70
N ALA A 234 15.15 -32.20 -28.37
CA ALA A 234 13.83 -32.33 -27.75
C ALA A 234 13.05 -31.02 -27.85
N GLU A 235 13.66 -29.86 -27.57
CA GLU A 235 13.04 -28.54 -27.72
C GLU A 235 12.55 -28.27 -29.13
N LYS A 236 13.37 -28.64 -30.13
CA LYS A 236 13.03 -28.48 -31.55
C LYS A 236 11.88 -29.40 -31.96
N GLU A 237 11.83 -30.63 -31.44
CA GLU A 237 10.79 -31.60 -31.78
C GLU A 237 9.44 -31.23 -31.16
N LEU A 238 9.46 -30.69 -29.94
CA LEU A 238 8.24 -30.35 -29.18
C LEU A 238 7.86 -28.85 -29.28
N ASP A 239 8.65 -28.04 -29.99
CA ASP A 239 8.46 -26.59 -30.22
C ASP A 239 8.21 -25.80 -28.90
N ASP A 240 8.95 -26.17 -27.84
CA ASP A 240 8.82 -25.54 -26.53
C ASP A 240 10.18 -25.59 -25.80
N ASP A 241 10.37 -24.78 -24.74
CA ASP A 241 11.56 -24.81 -23.90
C ASP A 241 11.58 -26.02 -22.95
N ALA A 242 12.77 -26.42 -22.51
CA ALA A 242 12.98 -27.63 -21.70
C ALA A 242 12.18 -27.63 -20.38
N GLU A 243 12.03 -26.48 -19.72
CA GLU A 243 11.27 -26.36 -18.48
C GLU A 243 9.76 -26.52 -18.74
N SER A 244 9.25 -25.87 -19.79
CA SER A 244 7.85 -26.00 -20.22
C SER A 244 7.51 -27.44 -20.63
N ILE A 245 8.41 -28.13 -21.33
CA ILE A 245 8.26 -29.54 -21.71
C ILE A 245 8.08 -30.43 -20.48
N ILE A 246 8.98 -30.35 -19.51
CA ILE A 246 8.88 -31.14 -18.26
C ILE A 246 7.61 -30.81 -17.49
N THR A 247 7.23 -29.55 -17.46
CA THR A 247 6.02 -29.09 -16.81
C THR A 247 4.78 -29.68 -17.48
N ASN A 248 4.72 -29.65 -18.82
CA ASN A 248 3.62 -30.22 -19.58
C ASN A 248 3.50 -31.75 -19.39
N GLU A 249 4.59 -32.48 -19.44
CA GLU A 249 4.63 -33.92 -19.19
C GLU A 249 4.07 -34.28 -17.80
N ARG A 250 4.44 -33.52 -16.76
CA ARG A 250 3.87 -33.71 -15.42
C ARG A 250 2.35 -33.46 -15.38
N TYR A 251 1.87 -32.43 -16.07
CA TYR A 251 0.42 -32.16 -16.13
C TYR A 251 -0.34 -33.22 -16.93
N VAL A 252 0.22 -33.76 -18.00
CA VAL A 252 -0.37 -34.88 -18.74
C VAL A 252 -0.54 -36.10 -17.83
N TYR A 253 0.50 -36.47 -17.09
CA TYR A 253 0.46 -37.55 -16.11
C TYR A 253 -0.57 -37.32 -15.01
N ILE A 254 -0.61 -36.10 -14.44
CA ILE A 254 -1.59 -35.74 -13.40
C ILE A 254 -3.01 -35.83 -13.94
N ALA A 255 -3.27 -35.39 -15.17
CA ALA A 255 -4.58 -35.47 -15.79
C ALA A 255 -5.06 -36.92 -15.97
N GLU A 256 -4.15 -37.86 -16.30
CA GLU A 256 -4.43 -39.28 -16.36
C GLU A 256 -4.80 -39.88 -14.98
N ILE A 257 -4.03 -39.50 -13.94
CA ILE A 257 -4.34 -39.90 -12.55
C ILE A 257 -5.73 -39.42 -12.15
N ILE A 258 -6.04 -38.16 -12.36
CA ILE A 258 -7.32 -37.56 -11.96
C ILE A 258 -8.46 -38.24 -12.69
N LYS A 259 -8.31 -38.50 -13.98
CA LYS A 259 -9.34 -39.18 -14.78
C LYS A 259 -9.68 -40.57 -14.23
N SER A 260 -8.71 -41.30 -13.65
CA SER A 260 -8.88 -42.64 -13.08
C SER A 260 -9.38 -42.63 -11.63
N CYS A 261 -8.92 -41.62 -10.82
CA CYS A 261 -9.10 -41.64 -9.37
C CYS A 261 -10.21 -40.72 -8.87
N TYR A 262 -10.62 -39.70 -9.63
CA TYR A 262 -11.55 -38.66 -9.17
C TYR A 262 -12.84 -38.66 -9.95
N LYS A 263 -13.97 -38.87 -9.25
CA LYS A 263 -15.33 -38.84 -9.82
C LYS A 263 -16.09 -37.64 -9.28
N GLN A 264 -16.29 -36.61 -10.12
CA GLN A 264 -17.15 -35.49 -9.82
C GLN A 264 -18.62 -35.82 -10.05
N LYS A 265 -19.46 -35.56 -9.04
CA LYS A 265 -20.92 -35.77 -9.17
C LYS A 265 -21.58 -34.80 -10.15
N ARG A 266 -21.02 -33.60 -10.30
CA ARG A 266 -21.54 -32.53 -11.17
C ARG A 266 -20.62 -32.24 -12.36
N LYS A 267 -20.35 -33.24 -13.20
CA LYS A 267 -19.61 -33.02 -14.46
C LYS A 267 -20.35 -32.00 -15.35
N GLY A 268 -19.71 -30.85 -15.62
CA GLY A 268 -20.18 -29.87 -16.61
C GLY A 268 -21.11 -28.77 -16.08
N GLN A 269 -21.45 -28.71 -14.80
CA GLN A 269 -22.10 -27.54 -14.21
C GLN A 269 -21.07 -26.59 -13.61
N LEU A 270 -20.99 -25.38 -14.19
CA LEU A 270 -20.19 -24.29 -13.63
C LEU A 270 -20.64 -23.97 -12.20
N SER A 271 -19.73 -23.90 -11.27
CA SER A 271 -20.02 -23.40 -9.91
C SER A 271 -20.56 -21.97 -9.97
N THR A 272 -21.19 -21.52 -8.90
CA THR A 272 -21.62 -20.11 -8.81
C THR A 272 -20.42 -19.18 -8.93
N SER A 273 -19.26 -19.55 -8.36
CA SER A 273 -18.01 -18.82 -8.50
C SER A 273 -17.55 -18.73 -9.95
N ASP A 274 -17.57 -19.84 -10.70
CA ASP A 274 -17.18 -19.87 -12.11
C ASP A 274 -18.08 -18.99 -12.99
N LYS A 275 -19.37 -18.93 -12.67
CA LYS A 275 -20.31 -18.05 -13.38
C LYS A 275 -20.02 -16.57 -13.14
N ILE A 276 -19.72 -16.21 -11.90
CA ILE A 276 -19.31 -14.86 -11.53
C ILE A 276 -17.99 -14.54 -12.20
N ASP A 277 -17.02 -15.44 -12.17
CA ASP A 277 -15.70 -15.27 -12.76
C ASP A 277 -15.77 -15.05 -14.27
N LYS A 278 -16.66 -15.72 -14.99
CA LYS A 278 -16.90 -15.44 -16.43
C LYS A 278 -17.21 -13.97 -16.72
N VAL A 279 -17.87 -13.29 -15.80
CA VAL A 279 -18.24 -11.87 -15.94
C VAL A 279 -17.12 -10.98 -15.43
N VAL A 280 -16.64 -11.21 -14.22
CA VAL A 280 -15.68 -10.37 -13.50
C VAL A 280 -14.27 -10.44 -14.11
N THR A 281 -13.87 -11.62 -14.62
CA THR A 281 -12.56 -11.78 -15.27
C THR A 281 -12.61 -11.60 -16.79
N ASN A 282 -13.77 -11.21 -17.33
CA ASN A 282 -13.93 -10.94 -18.75
C ASN A 282 -12.99 -9.82 -19.21
N ARG A 283 -12.38 -9.99 -20.37
CA ARG A 283 -11.38 -9.06 -20.94
C ARG A 283 -11.88 -7.62 -21.07
N TRP A 284 -13.17 -7.42 -21.40
CA TRP A 284 -13.76 -6.11 -21.62
C TRP A 284 -14.58 -5.59 -20.44
N LEU A 285 -15.29 -6.49 -19.73
CA LEU A 285 -16.16 -6.15 -18.60
C LEU A 285 -15.39 -6.06 -17.27
N GLY A 286 -14.30 -6.80 -17.12
CA GLY A 286 -13.56 -6.87 -15.86
C GLY A 286 -13.03 -5.51 -15.39
N LEU A 287 -12.50 -4.70 -16.30
CA LEU A 287 -11.95 -3.38 -15.98
C LEU A 287 -13.04 -2.35 -15.60
N PRO A 288 -14.16 -2.20 -16.35
CA PRO A 288 -15.29 -1.38 -15.91
C PRO A 288 -15.92 -1.81 -14.59
N ILE A 289 -16.14 -3.13 -14.38
CA ILE A 289 -16.68 -3.64 -13.11
C ILE A 289 -15.76 -3.28 -11.96
N PHE A 290 -14.46 -3.46 -12.16
CA PHE A 290 -13.45 -3.07 -11.19
C PHE A 290 -13.50 -1.57 -10.87
N ALA A 291 -13.59 -0.71 -11.88
CA ALA A 291 -13.69 0.73 -11.69
C ALA A 291 -14.92 1.11 -10.85
N VAL A 292 -16.07 0.49 -11.11
CA VAL A 292 -17.31 0.71 -10.33
C VAL A 292 -17.15 0.24 -8.89
N VAL A 293 -16.62 -0.96 -8.67
CA VAL A 293 -16.42 -1.50 -7.30
C VAL A 293 -15.48 -0.61 -6.50
N MET A 294 -14.37 -0.18 -7.10
CA MET A 294 -13.43 0.71 -6.41
C MET A 294 -13.98 2.11 -6.18
N PHE A 295 -14.74 2.64 -7.14
CA PHE A 295 -15.45 3.90 -6.94
C PHE A 295 -16.38 3.81 -5.72
N LEU A 296 -17.17 2.75 -5.60
CA LEU A 296 -18.05 2.54 -4.43
C LEU A 296 -17.26 2.43 -3.12
N VAL A 297 -16.14 1.71 -3.12
CA VAL A 297 -15.27 1.58 -1.94
C VAL A 297 -14.73 2.94 -1.52
N TYR A 298 -14.20 3.71 -2.47
CA TYR A 298 -13.67 5.04 -2.17
C TYR A 298 -14.76 6.03 -1.80
N TRP A 299 -15.91 5.99 -2.47
CA TRP A 299 -17.03 6.86 -2.13
C TRP A 299 -17.53 6.62 -0.71
N ILE A 300 -17.64 5.35 -0.28
CA ILE A 300 -18.01 5.01 1.11
C ILE A 300 -16.92 5.46 2.08
N ALA A 301 -15.65 5.18 1.76
CA ALA A 301 -14.54 5.41 2.69
C ALA A 301 -14.12 6.87 2.78
N MET A 302 -14.33 7.67 1.71
CA MET A 302 -13.84 9.05 1.65
C MET A 302 -14.96 10.09 1.75
N VAL A 303 -16.18 9.75 1.31
CA VAL A 303 -17.28 10.73 1.23
C VAL A 303 -18.42 10.36 2.18
N ALA A 304 -19.02 9.17 2.03
CA ALA A 304 -20.27 8.87 2.68
C ALA A 304 -20.14 8.63 4.21
N VAL A 305 -19.04 8.01 4.63
CA VAL A 305 -18.79 7.62 6.04
C VAL A 305 -17.49 8.19 6.56
N GLY A 306 -16.45 8.19 5.72
CA GLY A 306 -15.10 8.58 6.13
C GLY A 306 -14.99 10.07 6.43
N ALA A 307 -15.49 10.97 5.55
CA ALA A 307 -15.42 12.41 5.78
C ALA A 307 -16.18 12.79 7.06
N PRO A 308 -17.49 12.49 7.23
CA PRO A 308 -18.19 12.88 8.46
C PRO A 308 -17.57 12.33 9.75
N ALA A 309 -16.93 11.16 9.67
CA ALA A 309 -16.25 10.58 10.83
C ALA A 309 -14.90 11.25 11.11
N THR A 310 -14.24 11.77 10.07
CA THR A 310 -13.00 12.52 10.17
C THR A 310 -13.25 13.93 10.67
N ASP A 311 -14.27 14.60 10.15
CA ASP A 311 -14.70 15.92 10.58
C ASP A 311 -15.09 15.89 12.08
N TRP A 312 -15.91 14.90 12.50
CA TRP A 312 -16.17 14.68 13.92
C TRP A 312 -14.90 14.46 14.75
N ALA A 313 -13.88 13.77 14.21
CA ALA A 313 -12.65 13.54 14.94
C ALA A 313 -11.76 14.79 14.99
N ASN A 314 -11.64 15.52 13.88
CA ASN A 314 -10.82 16.74 13.78
C ASN A 314 -11.45 17.90 14.55
N ASP A 315 -12.69 18.26 14.22
CA ASP A 315 -13.34 19.46 14.76
C ASP A 315 -13.93 19.19 16.14
N GLY A 316 -14.41 17.96 16.36
CA GLY A 316 -14.99 17.55 17.63
C GLY A 316 -13.94 17.12 18.66
N VAL A 317 -13.25 15.99 18.42
CA VAL A 317 -12.36 15.39 19.41
C VAL A 317 -11.04 16.17 19.56
N PHE A 318 -10.46 16.58 18.44
CA PHE A 318 -9.18 17.29 18.37
C PHE A 318 -9.31 18.78 18.02
N GLY A 319 -10.53 19.31 17.90
CA GLY A 319 -10.87 20.71 17.76
C GLY A 319 -11.60 21.24 18.99
N ASP A 320 -12.61 22.04 18.76
CA ASP A 320 -13.32 22.78 19.83
C ASP A 320 -14.25 21.89 20.66
N GLY A 321 -14.86 20.87 20.05
CA GLY A 321 -15.76 19.95 20.74
C GLY A 321 -16.93 19.47 19.87
N TRP A 322 -17.87 18.72 20.48
CA TRP A 322 -19.03 18.20 19.75
C TRP A 322 -20.24 18.02 20.67
N HIS A 323 -21.44 18.06 20.08
CA HIS A 323 -22.66 17.73 20.80
C HIS A 323 -22.81 16.21 20.95
N LEU A 324 -22.96 15.73 22.19
CA LEU A 324 -23.07 14.31 22.47
C LEU A 324 -24.31 13.71 21.79
N LEU A 325 -24.08 12.68 20.93
CA LEU A 325 -25.10 12.03 20.11
C LEU A 325 -25.86 12.98 19.16
N GLY A 326 -25.29 14.15 18.86
CA GLY A 326 -25.92 15.17 18.02
C GLY A 326 -27.08 15.94 18.69
N ILE A 327 -27.20 15.84 20.03
CA ILE A 327 -28.25 16.53 20.77
C ILE A 327 -27.91 18.01 20.83
N GLY A 328 -28.73 18.86 20.17
CA GLY A 328 -28.50 20.30 20.06
C GLY A 328 -27.73 20.75 18.82
N SER A 329 -27.02 19.85 18.15
CA SER A 329 -26.18 20.18 16.98
C SER A 329 -26.95 20.88 15.85
N LYS A 330 -28.18 20.43 15.56
CA LYS A 330 -29.00 21.05 14.52
C LYS A 330 -29.43 22.47 14.87
N GLU A 331 -29.72 22.69 16.12
CA GLU A 331 -30.19 23.98 16.67
C GLU A 331 -29.03 24.98 16.69
N TYR A 332 -27.86 24.52 17.18
CA TYR A 332 -26.63 25.30 17.15
C TYR A 332 -26.23 25.66 15.71
N ASN A 333 -26.17 24.70 14.80
CA ASN A 333 -25.77 24.97 13.41
C ASN A 333 -26.69 26.01 12.74
N THR A 334 -28.01 25.93 12.99
CA THR A 334 -28.92 26.92 12.41
C THR A 334 -28.63 28.34 12.94
N VAL A 335 -28.40 28.49 14.25
CA VAL A 335 -28.09 29.78 14.86
C VAL A 335 -26.71 30.30 14.42
N ASN A 336 -25.73 29.41 14.31
CA ASN A 336 -24.41 29.76 13.87
C ASN A 336 -24.37 30.12 12.38
N ASP A 337 -25.12 29.41 11.52
CA ASP A 337 -25.29 29.77 10.11
C ASP A 337 -25.95 31.16 9.95
N ASP A 338 -26.97 31.43 10.74
CA ASP A 338 -27.64 32.73 10.76
C ASP A 338 -26.70 33.85 11.24
N TYR A 339 -25.90 33.58 12.27
CA TYR A 339 -24.88 34.50 12.79
C TYR A 339 -23.82 34.80 11.74
N THR A 340 -23.24 33.76 11.13
CA THR A 340 -22.20 33.88 10.10
C THR A 340 -22.73 34.64 8.88
N ALA A 341 -23.93 34.31 8.41
CA ALA A 341 -24.59 35.04 7.32
C ALA A 341 -24.84 36.52 7.66
N ALA A 342 -25.15 36.81 8.93
CA ALA A 342 -25.36 38.21 9.37
C ALA A 342 -24.04 38.99 9.34
N ILE A 343 -22.95 38.44 9.88
CA ILE A 343 -21.63 39.07 9.82
C ILE A 343 -21.17 39.29 8.36
N GLN A 344 -21.26 38.26 7.54
CA GLN A 344 -20.88 38.34 6.12
C GLN A 344 -21.69 39.37 5.34
N ALA A 345 -23.01 39.49 5.61
CA ALA A 345 -23.82 40.49 4.97
C ALA A 345 -23.42 41.91 5.36
N VAL A 346 -23.06 42.13 6.63
CA VAL A 346 -22.61 43.44 7.12
C VAL A 346 -21.21 43.79 6.56
N ASP A 347 -20.28 42.85 6.59
CA ASP A 347 -18.94 43.03 6.06
C ASP A 347 -18.95 43.38 4.59
N ALA A 348 -19.82 42.72 3.78
CA ALA A 348 -19.98 43.01 2.36
C ALA A 348 -20.36 44.48 2.08
N PHE A 349 -21.26 45.04 2.88
CA PHE A 349 -21.74 46.39 2.65
C PHE A 349 -20.94 47.47 3.30
N LEU A 350 -20.32 47.20 4.46
CA LEU A 350 -19.45 48.16 5.16
C LEU A 350 -18.03 48.13 4.62
N GLY A 351 -17.59 47.05 3.98
CA GLY A 351 -16.25 46.91 3.43
C GLY A 351 -15.16 46.82 4.53
N THR A 352 -15.54 46.35 5.73
CA THR A 352 -14.65 46.19 6.89
C THR A 352 -14.88 44.82 7.47
N GLU A 353 -13.81 44.13 7.76
CA GLU A 353 -13.85 42.85 8.47
C GLU A 353 -14.26 43.09 9.91
N ILE A 354 -15.35 42.43 10.34
CA ILE A 354 -15.85 42.51 11.70
C ILE A 354 -15.24 41.38 12.52
N ASP A 355 -14.35 41.74 13.44
CA ASP A 355 -13.79 40.84 14.43
C ASP A 355 -14.28 41.21 15.85
N PRO A 356 -15.29 40.52 16.37
CA PRO A 356 -15.83 40.81 17.70
C PRO A 356 -14.85 40.53 18.85
N GLU A 357 -13.78 39.74 18.62
CA GLU A 357 -12.75 39.42 19.61
C GLU A 357 -11.58 40.43 19.64
N ALA A 358 -11.54 41.35 18.69
CA ALA A 358 -10.50 42.37 18.65
C ALA A 358 -10.51 43.31 19.87
N GLU A 359 -9.31 43.63 20.42
CA GLU A 359 -9.19 44.51 21.61
C GLU A 359 -9.82 45.89 21.45
N ASP A 360 -9.98 46.40 20.21
CA ASP A 360 -10.51 47.70 19.86
C ASP A 360 -11.96 47.65 19.32
N PHE A 361 -12.64 46.50 19.38
CA PHE A 361 -13.98 46.32 18.91
C PHE A 361 -15.02 47.15 19.69
N ASP A 362 -15.70 48.06 18.98
CA ASP A 362 -16.78 48.88 19.56
C ASP A 362 -18.14 48.51 18.94
N ALA A 363 -18.85 47.64 19.60
CA ALA A 363 -20.17 47.17 19.19
C ALA A 363 -21.20 48.31 19.04
N GLN A 364 -21.11 49.38 19.86
CA GLN A 364 -22.07 50.49 19.80
C GLN A 364 -21.79 51.40 18.58
N ALA A 365 -20.52 51.64 18.30
CA ALA A 365 -20.12 52.42 17.11
C ALA A 365 -20.50 51.69 15.84
N LEU A 366 -20.27 50.34 15.78
CA LEU A 366 -20.62 49.51 14.62
C LEU A 366 -22.16 49.48 14.43
N LEU A 367 -22.95 49.28 15.46
CA LEU A 367 -24.43 49.33 15.38
C LEU A 367 -24.96 50.68 14.88
N ALA A 368 -24.38 51.80 15.34
CA ALA A 368 -24.77 53.13 14.85
C ALA A 368 -24.42 53.31 13.36
N GLN A 369 -23.25 52.75 12.93
CA GLN A 369 -22.84 52.76 11.53
C GLN A 369 -23.79 51.91 10.65
N MET A 370 -24.14 50.70 11.07
CA MET A 370 -25.05 49.78 10.39
C MET A 370 -26.45 50.41 10.24
N GLN A 371 -26.98 51.02 11.30
CA GLN A 371 -28.32 51.64 11.30
C GLN A 371 -28.39 52.91 10.45
N SER A 372 -27.28 53.61 10.27
CA SER A 372 -27.22 54.83 9.46
C SER A 372 -26.78 54.58 8.03
N PHE A 373 -26.41 53.34 7.69
CA PHE A 373 -25.89 52.98 6.37
C PHE A 373 -26.95 53.12 5.26
N GLN A 374 -26.58 53.77 4.20
CA GLN A 374 -27.40 53.87 2.99
C GLN A 374 -26.65 53.26 1.82
N PRO A 375 -27.21 52.24 1.19
CA PRO A 375 -26.52 51.52 0.15
C PRO A 375 -26.35 52.35 -1.14
N SER A 376 -25.20 52.26 -1.73
CA SER A 376 -24.95 52.77 -3.10
C SER A 376 -25.37 51.77 -4.18
N SER A 377 -25.55 50.50 -3.83
CA SER A 377 -25.95 49.38 -4.69
C SER A 377 -26.89 48.46 -3.93
N SER A 378 -27.72 47.69 -4.63
CA SER A 378 -28.57 46.63 -4.05
C SER A 378 -27.78 45.36 -3.73
N THR A 379 -26.55 45.23 -4.20
CA THR A 379 -25.64 44.09 -3.96
C THR A 379 -24.25 44.54 -3.59
N ALA A 380 -23.59 43.81 -2.76
CA ALA A 380 -22.17 43.94 -2.40
C ALA A 380 -21.53 42.56 -2.42
N THR A 381 -20.22 42.51 -2.37
CA THR A 381 -19.49 41.23 -2.34
C THR A 381 -18.61 41.18 -1.12
N VAL A 382 -18.49 39.98 -0.55
CA VAL A 382 -17.56 39.64 0.55
C VAL A 382 -16.73 38.43 0.15
N ASP A 383 -15.45 38.49 0.46
CA ASP A 383 -14.53 37.38 0.26
C ASP A 383 -14.47 36.53 1.54
N VAL A 384 -14.89 35.29 1.44
CA VAL A 384 -14.91 34.32 2.55
C VAL A 384 -13.81 33.30 2.30
N GLU A 385 -12.91 33.12 3.25
CA GLU A 385 -11.83 32.13 3.19
C GLU A 385 -12.35 30.77 3.63
N ASP A 386 -12.10 29.73 2.83
CA ASP A 386 -12.35 28.32 3.15
C ASP A 386 -11.24 27.80 4.07
N GLU A 387 -11.57 27.38 5.27
CA GLU A 387 -10.60 26.98 6.31
C GLU A 387 -9.71 25.79 5.92
N GLU A 388 -10.21 24.86 5.08
CA GLU A 388 -9.44 23.67 4.68
C GLU A 388 -8.47 23.96 3.51
N THR A 389 -8.93 24.72 2.54
CA THR A 389 -8.20 24.95 1.29
C THR A 389 -7.53 26.33 1.22
N LEU A 390 -7.88 27.23 2.13
CA LEU A 390 -7.51 28.64 2.14
C LEU A 390 -7.93 29.35 0.83
N ALA A 391 -8.93 28.80 0.15
CA ALA A 391 -9.50 29.37 -1.05
C ALA A 391 -10.45 30.48 -0.69
N ILE A 392 -10.37 31.57 -1.42
CA ILE A 392 -11.30 32.67 -1.25
C ILE A 392 -12.49 32.45 -2.16
N ASN A 393 -13.64 32.38 -1.57
CA ASN A 393 -14.93 32.33 -2.24
C ASN A 393 -15.60 33.71 -2.16
N THR A 394 -15.73 34.37 -3.28
CA THR A 394 -16.44 35.66 -3.34
C THR A 394 -17.94 35.41 -3.30
N MET A 395 -18.59 35.77 -2.19
CA MET A 395 -20.05 35.68 -2.03
C MET A 395 -20.72 36.99 -2.30
N THR A 396 -21.95 36.93 -2.83
CA THR A 396 -22.77 38.12 -3.12
C THR A 396 -23.78 38.32 -2.02
N ALA A 397 -23.74 39.45 -1.33
CA ALA A 397 -24.74 39.88 -0.35
C ALA A 397 -25.77 40.83 -0.98
N TYR A 398 -27.00 40.73 -0.54
CA TYR A 398 -28.12 41.54 -0.99
C TYR A 398 -28.60 42.48 0.11
N TYR A 399 -29.05 43.67 -0.24
CA TYR A 399 -29.42 44.68 0.72
C TYR A 399 -30.79 44.39 1.41
N ASP A 400 -31.85 44.23 0.62
CA ASP A 400 -33.25 44.18 1.12
C ASP A 400 -34.01 42.91 0.69
N ALA A 401 -33.62 42.23 -0.37
CA ALA A 401 -34.28 41.01 -0.82
C ALA A 401 -33.32 40.03 -1.47
N LEU A 402 -33.37 38.74 -1.06
CA LEU A 402 -32.63 37.66 -1.68
C LEU A 402 -33.24 37.25 -3.04
N PRO A 403 -32.43 36.77 -3.98
CA PRO A 403 -32.92 36.26 -5.26
C PRO A 403 -33.77 34.99 -5.07
N GLU A 404 -34.65 34.70 -6.01
CA GLU A 404 -35.47 33.49 -5.98
C GLU A 404 -34.59 32.23 -6.08
N GLY A 405 -34.63 31.36 -5.06
CA GLY A 405 -33.81 30.17 -4.99
C GLY A 405 -32.40 30.38 -4.41
N ALA A 406 -32.17 31.47 -3.68
CA ALA A 406 -30.91 31.75 -2.97
C ALA A 406 -30.44 30.59 -2.09
N ASP A 407 -31.38 29.82 -1.51
CA ASP A 407 -31.13 28.62 -0.71
C ASP A 407 -30.36 27.46 -1.45
N LYS A 408 -30.15 27.60 -2.75
CA LYS A 408 -29.45 26.63 -3.63
C LYS A 408 -28.24 27.23 -4.31
N MET A 409 -27.86 28.43 -3.96
CA MET A 409 -26.74 29.16 -4.54
C MET A 409 -25.63 29.23 -3.51
N ASP A 410 -24.48 28.59 -3.82
CA ASP A 410 -23.33 28.54 -2.92
C ASP A 410 -22.53 29.86 -2.90
N ASP A 411 -22.81 30.78 -3.83
CA ASP A 411 -22.16 32.07 -4.00
C ASP A 411 -22.98 33.27 -3.47
N VAL A 412 -24.04 32.98 -2.71
CA VAL A 412 -24.95 34.01 -2.14
C VAL A 412 -24.98 33.94 -0.63
N VAL A 413 -24.79 35.09 0.03
CA VAL A 413 -24.95 35.16 1.50
C VAL A 413 -26.43 34.96 1.82
N GLN A 414 -26.74 34.03 2.72
CA GLN A 414 -28.11 33.56 2.98
C GLN A 414 -28.96 34.53 3.80
N MET A 415 -28.48 35.73 4.08
CA MET A 415 -29.19 36.78 4.82
C MET A 415 -29.03 38.13 4.08
N THR A 416 -30.10 38.95 4.13
CA THR A 416 -30.04 40.32 3.61
C THR A 416 -29.34 41.24 4.63
N PHE A 417 -28.76 42.36 4.14
CA PHE A 417 -28.16 43.35 5.06
C PHE A 417 -29.17 43.88 6.08
N VAL A 418 -30.41 44.14 5.67
CA VAL A 418 -31.45 44.61 6.57
C VAL A 418 -31.81 43.61 7.66
N ASP A 419 -31.93 42.34 7.27
CA ASP A 419 -32.19 41.28 8.26
C ASP A 419 -30.98 41.05 9.15
N ALA A 420 -29.77 41.15 8.64
CA ALA A 420 -28.51 41.03 9.39
C ALA A 420 -28.40 42.15 10.46
N VAL A 421 -28.67 43.39 10.10
CA VAL A 421 -28.70 44.51 11.07
C VAL A 421 -29.71 44.27 12.17
N LYS A 422 -30.89 43.76 11.82
CA LYS A 422 -31.91 43.39 12.80
C LYS A 422 -31.45 42.26 13.71
N TYR A 423 -30.91 41.20 13.14
CA TYR A 423 -30.40 40.04 13.83
C TYR A 423 -29.32 40.42 14.87
N LEU A 424 -28.30 41.16 14.46
CA LEU A 424 -27.19 41.59 15.30
C LEU A 424 -27.63 42.65 16.33
N THR A 425 -28.65 43.43 16.05
CA THR A 425 -29.24 44.35 17.05
C THR A 425 -30.00 43.59 18.18
N GLU A 426 -30.64 42.47 17.82
CA GLU A 426 -31.41 41.65 18.79
C GLU A 426 -30.51 40.65 19.54
N ASN A 427 -29.51 40.07 18.92
CA ASN A 427 -28.69 38.97 19.47
C ASN A 427 -27.27 39.41 19.91
N GLY A 428 -26.78 40.56 19.46
CA GLY A 428 -25.41 41.01 19.71
C GLY A 428 -24.42 40.50 18.65
N PHE A 429 -23.12 40.72 18.89
CA PHE A 429 -22.00 40.33 18.02
C PHE A 429 -21.23 39.11 18.54
N ASP A 430 -21.53 38.64 19.73
CA ASP A 430 -20.88 37.48 20.29
C ASP A 430 -21.28 36.22 19.50
N ALA A 431 -20.32 35.42 19.13
CA ALA A 431 -20.58 34.13 18.48
C ALA A 431 -21.41 33.22 19.41
N PRO A 432 -22.38 32.43 18.87
CA PRO A 432 -23.20 31.56 19.70
C PRO A 432 -22.33 30.46 20.38
N ASP A 433 -22.46 30.35 21.71
CA ASP A 433 -21.76 29.32 22.48
C ASP A 433 -22.42 27.95 22.23
N PRO A 434 -21.67 26.95 21.67
CA PRO A 434 -22.21 25.61 21.47
C PRO A 434 -22.76 24.96 22.72
N ALA A 435 -22.26 25.33 23.90
CA ALA A 435 -22.68 24.76 25.19
C ALA A 435 -24.13 25.10 25.58
N ASP A 436 -24.68 26.19 25.00
CA ASP A 436 -26.04 26.64 25.27
C ASP A 436 -27.14 25.81 24.57
N TYR A 437 -26.72 25.02 23.54
CA TYR A 437 -27.64 24.33 22.62
C TYR A 437 -27.75 22.81 22.87
N GLY A 438 -27.34 22.29 24.02
CA GLY A 438 -27.47 20.87 24.30
C GLY A 438 -26.33 20.29 25.14
N VAL A 439 -25.98 19.03 24.93
CA VAL A 439 -24.91 18.40 25.70
C VAL A 439 -23.59 18.56 24.95
N TRP A 440 -22.88 19.63 25.25
CA TRP A 440 -21.58 19.89 24.65
C TRP A 440 -20.46 19.14 25.35
N VAL A 441 -19.57 18.54 24.56
CA VAL A 441 -18.35 17.89 25.03
C VAL A 441 -17.18 18.66 24.44
N PRO A 442 -16.43 19.42 25.22
CA PRO A 442 -15.26 20.14 24.69
C PRO A 442 -14.19 19.19 24.20
N GLY A 443 -13.49 19.62 23.16
CA GLY A 443 -12.40 18.84 22.55
C GLY A 443 -11.19 18.68 23.48
N ILE A 444 -10.30 17.77 23.11
CA ILE A 444 -9.07 17.51 23.89
C ILE A 444 -8.19 18.76 24.01
N PRO A 445 -7.97 19.57 22.94
CA PRO A 445 -7.18 20.81 23.02
C PRO A 445 -7.77 21.77 24.06
N VAL A 446 -9.07 22.01 24.02
CA VAL A 446 -9.78 22.91 24.95
C VAL A 446 -9.67 22.43 26.41
N LEU A 447 -9.85 21.13 26.65
CA LEU A 447 -9.69 20.54 27.99
C LEU A 447 -8.26 20.67 28.51
N VAL A 448 -7.28 20.49 27.62
CA VAL A 448 -5.86 20.61 27.96
C VAL A 448 -5.49 22.07 28.23
N SER A 449 -5.94 23.00 27.38
CA SER A 449 -5.72 24.45 27.54
C SER A 449 -6.26 24.95 28.87
N ASN A 450 -7.53 24.69 29.16
CA ASN A 450 -8.19 25.05 30.44
C ASN A 450 -7.46 24.44 31.65
N GLY A 451 -6.93 23.20 31.49
CA GLY A 451 -6.15 22.56 32.55
C GLY A 451 -4.79 23.22 32.78
N LEU A 452 -4.09 23.62 31.71
CA LEU A 452 -2.81 24.32 31.80
C LEU A 452 -2.96 25.74 32.35
N GLU A 453 -3.97 26.48 31.92
CA GLU A 453 -4.29 27.81 32.44
C GLU A 453 -4.61 27.75 33.93
N SER A 454 -5.46 26.81 34.38
CA SER A 454 -5.80 26.63 35.78
C SER A 454 -4.58 26.23 36.63
N ALA A 455 -3.58 25.57 36.04
CA ALA A 455 -2.32 25.20 36.69
C ALA A 455 -1.27 26.34 36.69
N GLY A 456 -1.54 27.45 36.00
CA GLY A 456 -0.60 28.58 35.82
C GLY A 456 0.65 28.19 35.02
N ALA A 457 0.48 27.37 33.98
CA ALA A 457 1.56 26.93 33.13
C ALA A 457 2.15 28.15 32.38
N ALA A 458 3.44 28.07 32.07
CA ALA A 458 4.08 29.11 31.26
C ALA A 458 3.68 28.95 29.78
N ASP A 459 3.56 30.07 29.04
CA ASP A 459 3.07 30.13 27.66
C ASP A 459 3.82 29.16 26.73
N TRP A 460 5.15 29.06 26.84
CA TRP A 460 5.94 28.11 26.05
C TRP A 460 5.55 26.64 26.30
N LEU A 461 5.10 26.30 27.53
CA LEU A 461 4.71 24.94 27.88
C LEU A 461 3.30 24.67 27.37
N SER A 462 2.42 25.65 27.41
CA SER A 462 1.07 25.57 26.85
C SER A 462 1.15 25.40 25.33
N GLY A 463 1.95 26.18 24.62
CA GLY A 463 2.19 26.05 23.21
C GLY A 463 2.84 24.69 22.85
N LEU A 464 3.84 24.22 23.61
CA LEU A 464 4.42 22.89 23.36
C LEU A 464 3.37 21.77 23.47
N ILE A 465 2.49 21.84 24.49
CA ILE A 465 1.53 20.78 24.73
C ILE A 465 0.38 20.87 23.73
N ASN A 466 -0.21 22.05 23.53
CA ASN A 466 -1.36 22.21 22.61
C ASN A 466 -0.92 22.11 21.15
N ASP A 467 -0.04 23.00 20.71
CA ASP A 467 0.30 23.14 19.28
C ASP A 467 1.34 22.08 18.83
N GLY A 468 2.29 21.75 19.73
CA GLY A 468 3.31 20.75 19.43
C GLY A 468 2.83 19.30 19.57
N ILE A 469 2.11 18.98 20.64
CA ILE A 469 1.72 17.60 20.99
C ILE A 469 0.28 17.31 20.59
N VAL A 470 -0.68 18.05 21.09
CA VAL A 470 -2.11 17.76 20.94
C VAL A 470 -2.53 17.98 19.48
N ALA A 471 -2.23 19.13 18.90
CA ALA A 471 -2.50 19.43 17.49
C ALA A 471 -1.77 18.47 16.56
N GLY A 472 -0.47 18.20 16.81
CA GLY A 472 0.32 17.29 15.99
C GLY A 472 -0.15 15.82 16.05
N VAL A 473 -0.60 15.35 17.20
CA VAL A 473 -1.21 14.00 17.36
C VAL A 473 -2.63 14.01 16.80
N GLY A 474 -3.39 15.07 17.02
CA GLY A 474 -4.74 15.26 16.53
C GLY A 474 -4.84 15.17 15.04
N ALA A 475 -4.00 15.91 14.31
CA ALA A 475 -3.91 15.88 12.85
C ALA A 475 -3.73 14.46 12.28
N VAL A 476 -3.12 13.54 13.03
CA VAL A 476 -2.94 12.14 12.60
C VAL A 476 -4.08 11.25 13.05
N LEU A 477 -4.54 11.41 14.29
CA LEU A 477 -5.62 10.59 14.84
C LEU A 477 -6.98 10.97 14.24
N GLY A 478 -7.15 12.22 13.82
CA GLY A 478 -8.33 12.68 13.09
C GLY A 478 -8.61 11.87 11.82
N PHE A 479 -7.58 11.43 11.10
CA PHE A 479 -7.74 10.57 9.91
C PHE A 479 -7.96 9.08 10.21
N VAL A 480 -7.85 8.65 11.46
CA VAL A 480 -8.02 7.23 11.83
C VAL A 480 -9.40 6.69 11.48
N PRO A 481 -10.52 7.40 11.72
CA PRO A 481 -11.85 6.90 11.36
C PRO A 481 -11.97 6.56 9.88
N GLN A 482 -11.58 7.46 8.99
CA GLN A 482 -11.59 7.27 7.55
C GLN A 482 -10.72 6.08 7.13
N MET A 483 -9.53 5.95 7.73
CA MET A 483 -8.62 4.83 7.49
C MET A 483 -9.22 3.50 7.93
N LEU A 484 -9.93 3.46 9.05
CA LEU A 484 -10.60 2.24 9.51
C LEU A 484 -11.71 1.80 8.56
N VAL A 485 -12.50 2.73 8.04
CA VAL A 485 -13.53 2.43 7.03
C VAL A 485 -12.89 1.89 5.76
N LEU A 486 -11.81 2.49 5.28
CA LEU A 486 -11.06 1.99 4.13
C LEU A 486 -10.51 0.58 4.38
N PHE A 487 -9.91 0.34 5.54
CA PHE A 487 -9.40 -1.00 5.91
C PHE A 487 -10.52 -2.03 6.01
N LEU A 488 -11.70 -1.64 6.50
CA LEU A 488 -12.88 -2.50 6.56
C LEU A 488 -13.31 -2.96 5.15
N MET A 489 -13.44 -2.00 4.24
CA MET A 489 -13.83 -2.29 2.85
C MET A 489 -12.80 -3.16 2.14
N LEU A 490 -11.52 -2.84 2.28
CA LEU A 490 -10.43 -3.61 1.68
C LEU A 490 -10.34 -5.02 2.27
N ALA A 491 -10.48 -5.17 3.60
CA ALA A 491 -10.50 -6.49 4.25
C ALA A 491 -11.69 -7.35 3.78
N PHE A 492 -12.83 -6.72 3.52
CA PHE A 492 -14.00 -7.39 2.94
C PHE A 492 -13.71 -7.88 1.52
N LEU A 493 -13.19 -7.03 0.62
CA LEU A 493 -12.84 -7.40 -0.76
C LEU A 493 -11.75 -8.49 -0.83
N GLU A 494 -10.78 -8.43 0.07
CA GLU A 494 -9.74 -9.45 0.17
C GLU A 494 -10.33 -10.78 0.66
N ALA A 495 -11.10 -10.75 1.73
CA ALA A 495 -11.69 -11.94 2.33
C ALA A 495 -12.73 -12.63 1.43
N CYS A 496 -13.50 -11.89 0.62
CA CYS A 496 -14.42 -12.52 -0.34
C CYS A 496 -13.72 -13.09 -1.59
N GLY A 497 -12.41 -12.81 -1.78
CA GLY A 497 -11.62 -13.31 -2.90
C GLY A 497 -11.67 -12.45 -4.18
N TYR A 498 -12.26 -11.24 -4.11
CA TYR A 498 -12.36 -10.35 -5.28
C TYR A 498 -11.00 -9.79 -5.71
N MET A 499 -10.12 -9.47 -4.75
CA MET A 499 -8.80 -8.90 -5.04
C MET A 499 -7.92 -9.81 -5.92
N ALA A 500 -8.06 -11.13 -5.77
CA ALA A 500 -7.34 -12.09 -6.63
C ALA A 500 -7.75 -11.98 -8.11
N ARG A 501 -9.02 -11.73 -8.39
CA ARG A 501 -9.55 -11.58 -9.75
C ARG A 501 -9.05 -10.30 -10.42
N ILE A 502 -9.01 -9.22 -9.65
CA ILE A 502 -8.47 -7.95 -10.14
C ILE A 502 -7.01 -8.11 -10.54
N ALA A 503 -6.21 -8.71 -9.66
CA ALA A 503 -4.80 -8.96 -9.95
C ALA A 503 -4.63 -9.80 -11.23
N PHE A 504 -5.50 -10.80 -11.46
CA PHE A 504 -5.49 -11.62 -12.68
C PHE A 504 -5.82 -10.81 -13.95
N VAL A 505 -6.86 -9.98 -13.91
CA VAL A 505 -7.26 -9.16 -15.08
C VAL A 505 -6.18 -8.17 -15.47
N LEU A 506 -5.52 -7.57 -14.48
CA LEU A 506 -4.53 -6.51 -14.69
C LEU A 506 -3.11 -7.04 -14.93
N ASP A 507 -2.84 -8.29 -14.63
CA ASP A 507 -1.50 -8.89 -14.82
C ASP A 507 -1.01 -8.72 -16.27
N ARG A 508 -1.88 -8.94 -17.25
CA ARG A 508 -1.55 -8.76 -18.67
C ARG A 508 -1.08 -7.33 -19.01
N VAL A 509 -1.66 -6.32 -18.36
CA VAL A 509 -1.32 -4.92 -18.59
C VAL A 509 0.00 -4.58 -17.90
N PHE A 510 0.15 -4.96 -16.64
CA PHE A 510 1.33 -4.62 -15.84
C PHE A 510 2.59 -5.36 -16.26
N ARG A 511 2.48 -6.60 -16.74
CA ARG A 511 3.62 -7.36 -17.30
C ARG A 511 4.29 -6.64 -18.47
N LYS A 512 3.52 -5.93 -19.30
CA LYS A 512 4.10 -5.14 -20.40
C LYS A 512 5.03 -4.04 -19.90
N PHE A 513 4.79 -3.54 -18.69
CA PHE A 513 5.62 -2.52 -18.05
C PHE A 513 6.66 -3.11 -17.08
N GLY A 514 6.77 -4.45 -17.03
CA GLY A 514 7.74 -5.14 -16.18
C GLY A 514 7.38 -5.25 -14.70
N LEU A 515 6.13 -4.98 -14.36
CA LEU A 515 5.56 -5.16 -13.04
C LEU A 515 4.63 -6.39 -13.03
N SER A 516 4.52 -7.08 -11.91
CA SER A 516 3.53 -8.15 -11.76
C SER A 516 2.13 -7.58 -11.62
N GLY A 517 1.09 -8.30 -12.02
CA GLY A 517 -0.29 -7.88 -11.82
C GLY A 517 -0.66 -7.65 -10.35
N LYS A 518 0.03 -8.32 -9.43
CA LYS A 518 -0.12 -8.09 -7.99
C LYS A 518 0.35 -6.70 -7.55
N SER A 519 1.24 -6.05 -8.31
CA SER A 519 1.74 -4.68 -8.00
C SER A 519 0.68 -3.61 -8.13
N PHE A 520 -0.38 -3.87 -8.91
CA PHE A 520 -1.47 -2.92 -9.07
C PHE A 520 -2.29 -2.70 -7.80
N ILE A 521 -2.47 -3.75 -6.99
CA ILE A 521 -3.25 -3.68 -5.74
C ILE A 521 -2.65 -2.64 -4.76
N PRO A 522 -1.35 -2.70 -4.43
CA PRO A 522 -0.68 -1.66 -3.66
C PRO A 522 -0.83 -0.24 -4.22
N MET A 523 -0.68 -0.08 -5.53
CA MET A 523 -0.77 1.22 -6.19
C MET A 523 -2.18 1.81 -6.10
N LEU A 524 -3.19 0.98 -6.31
CA LEU A 524 -4.57 1.40 -6.19
C LEU A 524 -4.91 1.82 -4.76
N ILE A 525 -4.58 0.99 -3.77
CA ILE A 525 -4.79 1.32 -2.35
C ILE A 525 -4.04 2.61 -1.99
N GLY A 526 -2.89 2.85 -2.63
CA GLY A 526 -2.08 4.05 -2.47
C GLY A 526 -2.78 5.35 -2.87
N VAL A 527 -3.81 5.31 -3.74
CA VAL A 527 -4.64 6.48 -4.09
C VAL A 527 -5.37 7.01 -2.85
N GLY A 528 -5.86 6.14 -1.99
CA GLY A 528 -6.45 6.55 -0.71
C GLY A 528 -5.38 6.97 0.30
N CYS A 529 -4.45 6.07 0.60
CA CYS A 529 -3.34 6.34 1.50
C CYS A 529 -2.10 5.49 1.15
N GLY A 530 -0.93 6.12 1.13
CA GLY A 530 0.33 5.43 0.81
C GLY A 530 0.72 4.34 1.81
N VAL A 531 0.37 4.47 3.09
CA VAL A 531 0.74 3.50 4.15
C VAL A 531 0.12 2.12 3.89
N PRO A 532 -1.21 1.97 3.77
CA PRO A 532 -1.81 0.68 3.44
C PRO A 532 -1.42 0.19 2.05
N GLY A 533 -1.22 1.10 1.09
CA GLY A 533 -0.71 0.77 -0.24
C GLY A 533 0.63 0.04 -0.16
N ILE A 534 1.61 0.59 0.57
CA ILE A 534 2.92 -0.04 0.78
C ILE A 534 2.77 -1.37 1.51
N MET A 535 1.94 -1.44 2.55
CA MET A 535 1.72 -2.67 3.34
C MET A 535 1.09 -3.79 2.50
N ALA A 536 0.25 -3.47 1.53
CA ALA A 536 -0.38 -4.44 0.63
C ALA A 536 0.64 -5.12 -0.30
N SER A 537 1.86 -4.55 -0.47
CA SER A 537 2.93 -5.16 -1.25
C SER A 537 3.40 -6.52 -0.72
N ARG A 538 3.03 -6.89 0.52
CA ARG A 538 3.29 -8.22 1.09
C ARG A 538 2.67 -9.36 0.32
N THR A 539 1.62 -9.10 -0.45
CA THR A 539 0.97 -10.08 -1.31
C THR A 539 1.81 -10.44 -2.54
N ILE A 540 2.89 -9.70 -2.78
CA ILE A 540 3.82 -9.92 -3.89
C ILE A 540 4.93 -10.86 -3.41
N GLU A 541 4.98 -12.06 -3.95
CA GLU A 541 5.92 -13.12 -3.57
C GLU A 541 7.35 -12.80 -4.04
N ASN A 542 7.48 -12.29 -5.28
CA ASN A 542 8.79 -11.93 -5.82
C ASN A 542 9.34 -10.68 -5.12
N GLU A 543 10.48 -10.82 -4.45
CA GLU A 543 11.09 -9.73 -3.68
C GLU A 543 11.50 -8.53 -4.54
N ARG A 544 11.92 -8.74 -5.79
CA ARG A 544 12.27 -7.67 -6.73
C ARG A 544 11.04 -6.84 -7.10
N ASP A 545 9.96 -7.51 -7.49
CA ASP A 545 8.70 -6.87 -7.86
C ASP A 545 8.10 -6.15 -6.64
N ARG A 546 8.19 -6.77 -5.45
CA ARG A 546 7.76 -6.15 -4.19
C ARG A 546 8.53 -4.87 -3.90
N ARG A 547 9.86 -4.88 -4.00
CA ARG A 547 10.70 -3.70 -3.80
C ARG A 547 10.40 -2.60 -4.81
N MET A 548 10.26 -2.94 -6.10
CA MET A 548 9.86 -1.96 -7.13
C MET A 548 8.50 -1.35 -6.82
N THR A 549 7.53 -2.17 -6.43
CA THR A 549 6.19 -1.71 -6.07
C THR A 549 6.23 -0.77 -4.87
N VAL A 550 6.95 -1.12 -3.80
CA VAL A 550 7.13 -0.26 -2.61
C VAL A 550 7.73 1.10 -2.99
N MET A 551 8.69 1.13 -3.93
CA MET A 551 9.35 2.36 -4.38
C MET A 551 8.46 3.27 -5.21
N THR A 552 7.48 2.71 -5.92
CA THR A 552 6.68 3.45 -6.91
C THR A 552 5.25 3.72 -6.49
N THR A 553 4.71 2.98 -5.51
CA THR A 553 3.31 3.08 -5.05
C THR A 553 2.93 4.50 -4.63
N THR A 554 3.83 5.26 -4.02
CA THR A 554 3.55 6.59 -3.48
C THR A 554 3.65 7.74 -4.50
N PHE A 555 3.96 7.45 -5.76
CA PHE A 555 3.94 8.46 -6.82
C PHE A 555 2.51 8.89 -7.19
N ILE A 556 1.54 8.02 -7.00
CA ILE A 556 0.13 8.40 -7.16
C ILE A 556 -0.29 9.34 -6.02
N PRO A 557 -1.08 10.39 -6.29
CA PRO A 557 -1.62 11.24 -5.24
C PRO A 557 -2.48 10.44 -4.26
N CYS A 558 -2.25 10.61 -2.96
CA CYS A 558 -3.14 10.13 -1.91
C CYS A 558 -4.06 11.26 -1.43
N GLY A 559 -5.08 10.93 -0.62
CA GLY A 559 -6.02 11.90 -0.08
C GLY A 559 -5.35 13.12 0.57
N ALA A 560 -4.30 12.92 1.38
CA ALA A 560 -3.52 13.98 2.03
C ALA A 560 -2.77 14.93 1.06
N LYS A 561 -2.65 14.58 -0.23
CA LYS A 561 -2.05 15.48 -1.23
C LYS A 561 -3.10 16.32 -1.96
N VAL A 562 -4.39 16.01 -1.84
CA VAL A 562 -5.46 16.67 -2.59
C VAL A 562 -5.60 18.15 -2.21
N PRO A 563 -5.66 18.54 -0.91
CA PRO A 563 -5.73 19.95 -0.51
C PRO A 563 -4.56 20.76 -1.06
N PHE A 564 -3.33 20.22 -0.97
CA PHE A 564 -2.15 20.88 -1.54
C PHE A 564 -2.25 21.05 -3.07
N ILE A 565 -2.75 20.04 -3.80
CA ILE A 565 -2.95 20.13 -5.25
C ILE A 565 -4.00 21.21 -5.57
N ALA A 566 -5.10 21.26 -4.79
CA ALA A 566 -6.15 22.25 -4.94
C ALA A 566 -5.66 23.67 -4.66
N MET A 567 -4.90 23.87 -3.58
CA MET A 567 -4.29 25.15 -3.21
C MET A 567 -3.39 25.70 -4.34
N ILE A 568 -2.49 24.87 -4.88
CA ILE A 568 -1.61 25.31 -5.98
C ILE A 568 -2.39 25.56 -7.26
N ALA A 569 -3.41 24.74 -7.55
CA ALA A 569 -4.29 24.97 -8.70
C ALA A 569 -5.10 26.26 -8.55
N GLY A 570 -5.57 26.57 -7.35
CA GLY A 570 -6.31 27.79 -7.02
C GLY A 570 -5.43 29.04 -7.11
N ALA A 571 -4.34 29.06 -6.33
CA ALA A 571 -3.48 30.22 -6.16
C ALA A 571 -2.73 30.64 -7.45
N ILE A 572 -2.33 29.67 -8.29
CA ILE A 572 -1.45 29.94 -9.45
C ILE A 572 -2.19 29.79 -10.78
N PHE A 573 -3.21 28.92 -10.85
CA PHE A 573 -3.87 28.55 -12.10
C PHE A 573 -5.38 28.86 -12.11
N GLY A 574 -5.86 29.69 -11.19
CA GLY A 574 -7.25 30.14 -11.12
C GLY A 574 -8.27 28.98 -10.97
N GLY A 575 -7.95 27.98 -10.17
CA GLY A 575 -8.85 26.83 -9.91
C GLY A 575 -8.96 25.81 -11.04
N SER A 576 -8.01 25.79 -11.98
CA SER A 576 -8.06 24.94 -13.17
C SER A 576 -8.11 23.45 -12.84
N ALA A 577 -9.23 22.79 -13.13
CA ALA A 577 -9.41 21.34 -12.97
C ALA A 577 -8.38 20.51 -13.77
N TRP A 578 -7.80 21.05 -14.84
CA TRP A 578 -6.76 20.39 -15.62
C TRP A 578 -5.47 20.18 -14.82
N VAL A 579 -5.11 21.12 -13.95
CA VAL A 579 -3.92 21.02 -13.11
C VAL A 579 -4.10 19.88 -12.12
N SER A 580 -5.21 19.84 -11.42
CA SER A 580 -5.53 18.78 -10.46
C SER A 580 -5.59 17.40 -11.13
N THR A 581 -6.26 17.31 -12.28
CA THR A 581 -6.33 16.06 -13.06
C THR A 581 -4.94 15.62 -13.56
N SER A 582 -4.11 16.56 -14.03
CA SER A 582 -2.76 16.26 -14.53
C SER A 582 -1.86 15.65 -13.46
N ALA A 583 -2.03 15.99 -12.18
CA ALA A 583 -1.28 15.42 -11.07
C ALA A 583 -1.45 13.89 -10.99
N TYR A 584 -2.66 13.39 -11.19
CA TYR A 584 -2.91 11.94 -11.21
C TYR A 584 -2.27 11.26 -12.43
N PHE A 585 -2.37 11.86 -13.61
CA PHE A 585 -1.73 11.32 -14.82
C PHE A 585 -0.21 11.34 -14.73
N ILE A 586 0.38 12.35 -14.11
CA ILE A 586 1.83 12.43 -13.85
C ILE A 586 2.25 11.32 -12.89
N GLY A 587 1.48 11.09 -11.82
CA GLY A 587 1.74 9.99 -10.88
C GLY A 587 1.71 8.63 -11.58
N MET A 588 0.71 8.36 -12.41
CA MET A 588 0.62 7.13 -13.19
C MET A 588 1.78 6.99 -14.19
N ALA A 589 2.10 8.05 -14.92
CA ALA A 589 3.23 8.06 -15.85
C ALA A 589 4.56 7.82 -15.11
N ALA A 590 4.74 8.42 -13.94
CA ALA A 590 5.91 8.21 -13.10
C ALA A 590 6.08 6.75 -12.67
N ILE A 591 4.99 6.06 -12.31
CA ILE A 591 5.00 4.64 -11.99
C ILE A 591 5.45 3.81 -13.18
N ILE A 592 4.86 4.04 -14.36
CA ILE A 592 5.17 3.29 -15.58
C ILE A 592 6.63 3.51 -16.00
N VAL A 593 7.07 4.77 -16.08
CA VAL A 593 8.43 5.14 -16.44
C VAL A 593 9.45 4.53 -15.47
N SER A 594 9.21 4.69 -14.15
CA SER A 594 10.06 4.10 -13.12
C SER A 594 10.09 2.57 -13.18
N GLY A 595 8.96 1.91 -13.40
CA GLY A 595 8.88 0.45 -13.54
C GLY A 595 9.76 -0.04 -14.69
N ILE A 596 9.64 0.59 -15.88
CA ILE A 596 10.45 0.24 -17.05
C ILE A 596 11.94 0.52 -16.80
N MET A 597 12.28 1.67 -16.22
CA MET A 597 13.67 2.05 -15.93
C MET A 597 14.33 1.10 -14.92
N LEU A 598 13.66 0.84 -13.81
CA LEU A 598 14.17 -0.04 -12.75
C LEU A 598 14.36 -1.47 -13.25
N LYS A 599 13.40 -2.01 -14.01
CA LYS A 599 13.51 -3.36 -14.59
C LYS A 599 14.76 -3.54 -15.44
N LYS A 600 15.21 -2.50 -16.14
CA LYS A 600 16.42 -2.53 -16.98
C LYS A 600 17.72 -2.38 -16.21
N THR A 601 17.66 -2.28 -14.89
CA THR A 601 18.86 -2.26 -14.03
C THR A 601 19.22 -3.67 -13.58
N LYS A 602 20.51 -3.94 -13.33
CA LYS A 602 20.98 -5.24 -12.81
C LYS A 602 20.32 -5.67 -11.48
N MET A 603 19.84 -4.70 -10.70
CA MET A 603 19.23 -4.95 -9.38
C MET A 603 17.83 -5.53 -9.49
N PHE A 604 17.10 -5.18 -10.57
CA PHE A 604 15.69 -5.55 -10.76
C PHE A 604 15.45 -6.33 -12.07
N ALA A 605 16.52 -6.61 -12.83
CA ALA A 605 16.42 -7.39 -14.04
C ALA A 605 15.97 -8.84 -13.73
N GLY A 606 15.13 -9.41 -14.57
CA GLY A 606 14.56 -10.75 -14.46
C GLY A 606 13.10 -10.75 -14.94
N ASP A 607 12.58 -11.91 -15.36
CA ASP A 607 11.20 -12.01 -15.74
C ASP A 607 10.28 -11.83 -14.52
N PRO A 608 9.14 -11.13 -14.67
CA PRO A 608 8.15 -11.07 -13.60
C PRO A 608 7.67 -12.50 -13.31
N ALA A 609 7.56 -12.83 -12.03
CA ALA A 609 7.08 -14.14 -11.63
C ALA A 609 5.78 -14.50 -12.36
N PRO A 610 5.66 -15.72 -12.92
CA PRO A 610 4.43 -16.13 -13.57
C PRO A 610 3.27 -15.96 -12.58
N PHE A 611 2.17 -15.37 -13.04
CA PHE A 611 0.98 -15.17 -12.21
C PHE A 611 0.28 -16.51 -12.04
N VAL A 612 0.79 -17.34 -11.13
CA VAL A 612 0.17 -18.59 -10.72
C VAL A 612 -0.60 -18.34 -9.43
N MET A 613 -1.82 -17.84 -9.52
CA MET A 613 -2.68 -17.66 -8.37
C MET A 613 -3.99 -18.41 -8.57
N GLU A 614 -4.32 -19.28 -7.60
CA GLU A 614 -5.66 -19.83 -7.54
C GLU A 614 -6.65 -18.70 -7.32
N LEU A 615 -7.73 -18.72 -8.11
CA LEU A 615 -8.88 -17.90 -7.82
C LEU A 615 -9.67 -18.63 -6.71
N PRO A 616 -9.56 -18.24 -5.43
CA PRO A 616 -10.29 -18.92 -4.37
C PRO A 616 -11.79 -18.81 -4.64
N ALA A 617 -12.58 -19.84 -4.32
CA ALA A 617 -14.02 -19.76 -4.47
C ALA A 617 -14.57 -18.55 -3.70
N TYR A 618 -15.55 -17.83 -4.27
CA TYR A 618 -16.21 -16.75 -3.54
C TYR A 618 -16.89 -17.32 -2.30
N HIS A 619 -16.63 -16.68 -1.19
CA HIS A 619 -17.31 -16.99 0.07
C HIS A 619 -17.68 -15.70 0.80
N TRP A 620 -18.74 -15.76 1.55
CA TRP A 620 -19.15 -14.64 2.39
C TRP A 620 -18.20 -14.58 3.58
N PRO A 621 -17.45 -13.47 3.77
CA PRO A 621 -16.50 -13.37 4.86
C PRO A 621 -17.22 -13.32 6.21
N THR A 622 -16.64 -13.92 7.24
CA THR A 622 -17.16 -13.79 8.61
C THR A 622 -16.83 -12.39 9.14
N LEU A 623 -17.84 -11.73 9.70
CA LEU A 623 -17.71 -10.35 10.21
C LEU A 623 -16.54 -10.21 11.21
N GLY A 624 -16.37 -11.22 12.09
CA GLY A 624 -15.28 -11.23 13.06
C GLY A 624 -13.89 -11.19 12.43
N ASN A 625 -13.67 -11.91 11.31
CA ASN A 625 -12.38 -11.90 10.61
C ASN A 625 -12.11 -10.55 9.93
N VAL A 626 -13.13 -9.95 9.33
CA VAL A 626 -13.03 -8.64 8.67
C VAL A 626 -12.71 -7.55 9.70
N LEU A 627 -13.46 -7.49 10.81
CA LEU A 627 -13.24 -6.52 11.89
C LEU A 627 -11.87 -6.70 12.55
N ARG A 628 -11.43 -7.93 12.75
CA ARG A 628 -10.10 -8.21 13.31
C ARG A 628 -9.00 -7.75 12.37
N SER A 629 -9.10 -8.03 11.08
CA SER A 629 -8.14 -7.57 10.07
C SER A 629 -8.10 -6.05 9.97
N MET A 630 -9.26 -5.39 10.01
CA MET A 630 -9.36 -3.92 10.08
C MET A 630 -8.64 -3.38 11.31
N TRP A 631 -8.93 -3.91 12.49
CA TRP A 631 -8.34 -3.44 13.75
C TRP A 631 -6.84 -3.67 13.84
N GLU A 632 -6.33 -4.84 13.42
CA GLU A 632 -4.90 -5.14 13.40
C GLU A 632 -4.12 -4.15 12.50
N ARG A 633 -4.69 -3.79 11.35
CA ARG A 633 -4.10 -2.78 10.44
C ARG A 633 -4.19 -1.39 11.04
N GLY A 634 -5.35 -0.99 11.56
CA GLY A 634 -5.58 0.30 12.21
C GLY A 634 -4.69 0.51 13.43
N TRP A 635 -4.62 -0.47 14.34
CA TRP A 635 -3.77 -0.42 15.52
C TRP A 635 -2.28 -0.33 15.18
N SER A 636 -1.85 -1.07 14.15
CA SER A 636 -0.48 -0.96 13.64
C SER A 636 -0.15 0.43 13.09
N PHE A 637 -1.13 1.12 12.51
CA PHE A 637 -1.00 2.50 12.06
C PHE A 637 -0.90 3.45 13.27
N ILE A 638 -1.88 3.43 14.19
CA ILE A 638 -1.94 4.29 15.38
C ILE A 638 -0.65 4.20 16.20
N LYS A 639 -0.17 2.98 16.49
CA LYS A 639 1.04 2.78 17.30
C LYS A 639 2.29 3.37 16.66
N LYS A 640 2.40 3.37 15.32
CA LYS A 640 3.57 3.89 14.62
C LYS A 640 3.46 5.37 14.34
N ALA A 641 2.28 5.83 13.96
CA ALA A 641 1.99 7.24 13.78
C ALA A 641 2.24 8.00 15.09
N GLY A 642 1.68 7.53 16.20
CA GLY A 642 1.81 8.16 17.51
C GLY A 642 3.23 8.29 18.07
N THR A 643 4.22 7.54 17.55
CA THR A 643 5.62 7.69 18.04
C THR A 643 6.48 8.56 17.12
N ILE A 644 6.50 8.26 15.83
CA ILE A 644 7.40 8.95 14.88
C ILE A 644 6.86 10.35 14.59
N ILE A 645 5.54 10.47 14.42
CA ILE A 645 4.94 11.75 14.08
C ILE A 645 4.99 12.68 15.28
N LEU A 646 4.66 12.20 16.49
CA LEU A 646 4.78 12.99 17.71
C LEU A 646 6.19 13.62 17.88
N LEU A 647 7.25 12.82 17.71
CA LEU A 647 8.61 13.36 17.80
C LEU A 647 8.91 14.38 16.68
N SER A 648 8.34 14.16 15.50
CA SER A 648 8.54 15.05 14.36
C SER A 648 7.76 16.37 14.54
N THR A 649 6.52 16.32 15.04
CA THR A 649 5.74 17.54 15.30
C THR A 649 6.34 18.39 16.40
N ILE A 650 6.80 17.79 17.51
CA ILE A 650 7.55 18.50 18.55
C ILE A 650 8.81 19.17 17.97
N PHE A 651 9.55 18.45 17.11
CA PHE A 651 10.74 19.00 16.49
C PHE A 651 10.42 20.17 15.55
N VAL A 652 9.37 20.02 14.71
CA VAL A 652 8.94 21.09 13.79
C VAL A 652 8.44 22.28 14.61
N TRP A 653 7.55 22.07 15.59
CA TRP A 653 7.08 23.13 16.47
C TRP A 653 8.23 23.89 17.10
N PHE A 654 9.19 23.19 17.74
CA PHE A 654 10.34 23.84 18.36
C PHE A 654 11.15 24.67 17.35
N THR A 655 11.40 24.15 16.15
CA THR A 655 12.19 24.86 15.14
C THR A 655 11.41 26.02 14.48
N THR A 656 10.08 26.00 14.53
CA THR A 656 9.22 27.07 14.00
C THR A 656 9.10 28.22 14.98
N TYR A 657 8.84 27.92 16.25
CA TYR A 657 8.56 28.95 17.25
C TYR A 657 9.81 29.40 18.06
N PHE A 658 10.97 28.86 17.81
CA PHE A 658 12.21 29.34 18.45
C PHE A 658 13.22 29.85 17.43
N GLY A 659 13.86 30.99 17.77
CA GLY A 659 14.82 31.62 16.90
C GLY A 659 15.65 32.69 17.59
N TRP A 660 16.41 33.43 16.81
CA TRP A 660 17.25 34.54 17.29
C TRP A 660 16.70 35.87 16.78
N VAL A 661 16.25 36.71 17.70
CA VAL A 661 15.84 38.08 17.43
C VAL A 661 16.70 39.01 18.32
N ASP A 662 17.32 40.04 17.72
CA ASP A 662 18.20 41.01 18.39
C ASP A 662 19.34 40.36 19.20
N GLY A 663 19.83 39.21 18.72
CA GLY A 663 20.94 38.46 19.36
C GLY A 663 20.53 37.65 20.59
N THR A 664 19.25 37.61 20.94
CA THR A 664 18.70 36.79 22.02
C THR A 664 17.93 35.59 21.43
N PHE A 665 18.13 34.43 22.04
CA PHE A 665 17.37 33.23 21.69
C PHE A 665 16.09 33.19 22.53
N ARG A 666 14.92 33.26 21.87
CA ARG A 666 13.61 33.23 22.53
C ARG A 666 12.54 32.57 21.71
N MET A 667 11.38 32.38 22.30
CA MET A 667 10.16 32.04 21.56
C MET A 667 9.75 33.25 20.72
N LEU A 668 9.33 32.99 19.50
CA LEU A 668 8.97 33.96 18.48
C LEU A 668 7.46 34.10 18.43
N ASP A 669 7.01 35.32 18.19
CA ASP A 669 5.62 35.59 17.81
C ASP A 669 5.40 35.23 16.33
N GLU A 670 4.16 35.06 15.90
CA GLU A 670 3.84 34.67 14.53
C GLU A 670 4.39 35.62 13.48
N SER A 671 4.45 36.90 13.76
CA SER A 671 5.07 37.93 12.91
C SER A 671 6.61 37.78 12.72
N GLU A 672 7.27 37.05 13.63
CA GLU A 672 8.75 36.91 13.69
C GLU A 672 9.24 35.54 13.16
N ILE A 673 8.34 34.67 12.64
CA ILE A 673 8.68 33.31 12.16
C ILE A 673 9.79 33.29 11.13
N GLN A 674 10.03 34.39 10.42
CA GLN A 674 11.14 34.57 9.50
C GLN A 674 12.54 34.46 10.19
N SER A 675 12.61 34.69 11.50
CA SER A 675 13.83 34.58 12.31
C SER A 675 13.98 33.22 12.99
N SER A 676 13.09 32.26 12.66
CA SER A 676 13.06 30.92 13.25
C SER A 676 14.23 30.05 12.80
N ILE A 677 14.53 29.03 13.62
CA ILE A 677 15.52 28.00 13.25
C ILE A 677 15.09 27.31 11.94
N LEU A 678 13.78 27.06 11.77
CA LEU A 678 13.24 26.42 10.57
C LEU A 678 13.43 27.29 9.33
N ALA A 679 13.25 28.61 9.44
CA ALA A 679 13.53 29.57 8.35
C ALA A 679 15.02 29.56 7.98
N ALA A 680 15.91 29.54 8.97
CA ALA A 680 17.36 29.45 8.74
C ALA A 680 17.75 28.15 8.02
N ILE A 681 17.19 27.00 8.44
CA ILE A 681 17.38 25.70 7.76
C ILE A 681 16.83 25.78 6.34
N GLY A 682 15.62 26.32 6.16
CA GLY A 682 15.00 26.52 4.86
C GLY A 682 15.86 27.37 3.93
N GLY A 683 16.42 28.47 4.43
CA GLY A 683 17.33 29.33 3.68
C GLY A 683 18.59 28.61 3.20
N VAL A 684 19.18 27.75 4.04
CA VAL A 684 20.35 26.95 3.67
C VAL A 684 20.01 25.92 2.62
N ILE A 685 18.81 25.36 2.62
CA ILE A 685 18.38 24.29 1.69
C ILE A 685 17.78 24.87 0.40
N ALA A 686 17.20 26.08 0.45
CA ALA A 686 16.51 26.73 -0.66
C ALA A 686 17.33 26.79 -1.96
N TRP A 687 18.68 26.96 -1.85
CA TRP A 687 19.54 26.99 -3.02
C TRP A 687 19.51 25.70 -3.86
N ILE A 688 19.21 24.53 -3.24
CA ILE A 688 19.08 23.25 -3.93
C ILE A 688 17.90 23.28 -4.89
N PHE A 689 16.83 23.99 -4.53
CA PHE A 689 15.59 24.09 -5.29
C PHE A 689 15.59 25.26 -6.29
N LYS A 690 16.59 26.13 -6.25
CA LYS A 690 16.70 27.23 -7.20
C LYS A 690 16.70 26.80 -8.67
N PRO A 691 17.35 25.68 -9.09
CA PRO A 691 17.24 25.19 -10.47
C PRO A 691 15.85 24.72 -10.88
N LEU A 692 14.98 24.40 -9.89
CA LEU A 692 13.59 23.98 -10.09
C LEU A 692 12.61 25.17 -10.21
N GLY A 693 13.12 26.42 -10.05
CA GLY A 693 12.36 27.64 -10.19
C GLY A 693 11.74 28.20 -8.91
N TRP A 694 11.91 27.53 -7.75
CA TRP A 694 11.33 27.94 -6.47
C TRP A 694 12.35 27.88 -5.32
N GLY A 695 13.42 28.64 -5.47
CA GLY A 695 14.52 28.71 -4.49
C GLY A 695 14.26 29.68 -3.32
N ASN A 696 13.03 29.89 -2.89
CA ASN A 696 12.65 30.64 -1.71
C ASN A 696 12.63 29.72 -0.47
N TRP A 697 12.89 30.29 0.70
CA TRP A 697 12.97 29.53 1.93
C TRP A 697 11.61 28.99 2.38
N GLN A 698 10.52 29.72 2.11
CA GLN A 698 9.15 29.32 2.44
C GLN A 698 8.77 28.00 1.73
N ALA A 699 8.97 27.93 0.41
CA ALA A 699 8.71 26.72 -0.34
C ALA A 699 9.61 25.54 0.09
N ALA A 700 10.87 25.82 0.45
CA ALA A 700 11.77 24.80 0.98
C ALA A 700 11.28 24.26 2.32
N VAL A 701 10.85 25.13 3.23
CA VAL A 701 10.27 24.77 4.52
C VAL A 701 8.98 23.97 4.33
N ALA A 702 8.04 24.41 3.50
CA ALA A 702 6.81 23.72 3.20
C ALA A 702 7.06 22.30 2.63
N SER A 703 8.10 22.12 1.81
CA SER A 703 8.49 20.80 1.33
C SER A 703 9.05 19.90 2.43
N ILE A 704 9.72 20.46 3.44
CA ILE A 704 10.25 19.71 4.59
C ILE A 704 9.12 19.33 5.55
N THR A 705 8.24 20.25 5.90
CA THR A 705 7.07 19.98 6.76
C THR A 705 6.15 18.98 6.12
N GLY A 706 6.00 19.01 4.80
CA GLY A 706 5.28 18.00 4.02
C GLY A 706 5.89 16.58 4.04
N LEU A 707 7.07 16.38 4.62
CA LEU A 707 7.58 15.03 4.94
C LEU A 707 6.99 14.50 6.24
N VAL A 708 6.58 15.34 7.15
CA VAL A 708 5.89 14.94 8.39
C VAL A 708 4.50 14.39 8.00
N ALA A 709 3.71 15.26 7.40
CA ALA A 709 2.41 14.94 6.82
C ALA A 709 2.18 15.83 5.58
N LYS A 710 1.57 15.31 4.53
CA LYS A 710 1.48 16.05 3.25
C LYS A 710 0.49 17.22 3.30
N GLU A 711 -0.52 17.12 4.13
CA GLU A 711 -1.46 18.19 4.45
C GLU A 711 -0.77 19.40 5.11
N ASN A 712 0.27 19.18 5.89
CA ASN A 712 1.03 20.27 6.52
C ASN A 712 1.68 21.25 5.53
N ILE A 713 1.75 20.89 4.24
CA ILE A 713 2.21 21.84 3.21
C ILE A 713 1.23 23.02 3.12
N VAL A 714 -0.06 22.77 3.17
CA VAL A 714 -1.11 23.80 3.08
C VAL A 714 -1.02 24.74 4.29
N GLY A 715 -1.05 24.19 5.50
CA GLY A 715 -0.96 24.98 6.72
C GLY A 715 0.37 25.77 6.80
N THR A 716 1.50 25.15 6.41
CA THR A 716 2.79 25.86 6.40
C THR A 716 2.79 27.01 5.38
N LEU A 717 2.25 26.79 4.17
CA LEU A 717 2.13 27.86 3.17
C LEU A 717 1.17 28.96 3.62
N GLY A 718 0.06 28.59 4.27
CA GLY A 718 -0.88 29.50 4.89
C GLY A 718 -0.20 30.46 5.87
N ILE A 719 0.50 29.91 6.84
CA ILE A 719 1.23 30.71 7.85
C ILE A 719 2.32 31.58 7.20
N LEU A 720 3.13 31.00 6.28
CA LEU A 720 4.29 31.69 5.73
C LEU A 720 3.95 32.74 4.65
N TYR A 721 2.78 32.68 4.07
CA TYR A 721 2.27 33.63 3.07
C TYR A 721 1.03 34.42 3.53
N GLY A 722 0.51 34.16 4.74
CA GLY A 722 -0.64 34.85 5.32
C GLY A 722 -0.31 36.22 5.94
N GLY A 723 0.95 36.50 6.29
CA GLY A 723 1.36 37.71 6.99
C GLY A 723 1.66 38.96 6.12
N GLY A 724 0.93 39.18 5.01
CA GLY A 724 1.14 40.30 4.09
C GLY A 724 -0.15 41.09 3.76
N ASP A 725 -0.01 42.16 3.00
CA ASP A 725 -1.16 43.02 2.55
C ASP A 725 -2.10 42.35 1.54
N GLY A 726 -2.07 41.03 1.37
CA GLY A 726 -2.90 40.28 0.43
C GLY A 726 -3.24 38.92 0.97
N THR A 727 -4.24 38.30 0.33
CA THR A 727 -4.64 36.95 0.70
C THR A 727 -3.52 35.94 0.45
N VAL A 728 -3.53 34.81 1.16
CA VAL A 728 -2.56 33.71 1.01
C VAL A 728 -2.41 33.30 -0.47
N TYR A 729 -3.52 33.21 -1.20
CA TYR A 729 -3.54 32.85 -2.61
C TYR A 729 -2.86 33.90 -3.50
N GLN A 730 -3.09 35.19 -3.25
CA GLN A 730 -2.44 36.29 -3.98
C GLN A 730 -0.93 36.29 -3.72
N ASN A 731 -0.53 36.11 -2.46
CA ASN A 731 0.89 36.09 -2.07
C ASN A 731 1.63 34.86 -2.66
N ILE A 732 1.01 33.68 -2.69
CA ILE A 732 1.54 32.51 -3.37
C ILE A 732 1.60 32.77 -4.89
N GLY A 733 0.55 33.32 -5.50
CA GLY A 733 0.52 33.66 -6.93
C GLY A 733 1.61 34.66 -7.33
N ALA A 734 1.97 35.61 -6.44
CA ALA A 734 3.06 36.55 -6.64
C ALA A 734 4.46 35.88 -6.47
N ALA A 735 4.58 34.92 -5.56
CA ALA A 735 5.84 34.22 -5.26
C ALA A 735 6.22 33.16 -6.32
N PHE A 736 5.25 32.59 -7.02
CA PHE A 736 5.46 31.54 -8.00
C PHE A 736 5.00 31.96 -9.39
N THR A 737 5.79 31.65 -10.40
CA THR A 737 5.30 31.66 -11.80
C THR A 737 4.53 30.37 -12.09
N GLY A 738 3.64 30.33 -13.08
CA GLY A 738 2.91 29.12 -13.44
C GLY A 738 3.81 27.89 -13.64
N ILE A 739 5.00 28.08 -14.24
CA ILE A 739 5.97 27.00 -14.44
C ILE A 739 6.63 26.57 -13.13
N SER A 740 7.08 27.52 -12.30
CA SER A 740 7.72 27.21 -11.03
C SER A 740 6.73 26.60 -10.04
N GLY A 741 5.48 27.06 -10.01
CA GLY A 741 4.40 26.46 -9.22
C GLY A 741 4.06 25.05 -9.65
N PHE A 742 3.99 24.78 -10.94
CA PHE A 742 3.79 23.42 -11.45
C PHE A 742 4.97 22.50 -11.16
N SER A 743 6.21 23.04 -11.22
CA SER A 743 7.44 22.33 -10.81
C SER A 743 7.40 21.97 -9.32
N PHE A 744 6.96 22.91 -8.45
CA PHE A 744 6.80 22.71 -7.02
C PHE A 744 5.73 21.64 -6.72
N LEU A 745 4.58 21.70 -7.39
CA LEU A 745 3.53 20.71 -7.30
C LEU A 745 4.06 19.30 -7.63
N VAL A 746 4.72 19.14 -8.77
CA VAL A 746 5.22 17.83 -9.23
C VAL A 746 6.34 17.30 -8.33
N PHE A 747 7.20 18.17 -7.80
CA PHE A 747 8.22 17.75 -6.83
C PHE A 747 7.56 17.16 -5.58
N ASN A 748 6.64 17.88 -4.95
CA ASN A 748 5.97 17.42 -3.73
C ASN A 748 5.03 16.22 -3.96
N LEU A 749 4.55 16.06 -5.19
CA LEU A 749 3.80 14.88 -5.61
C LEU A 749 4.67 13.62 -5.64
N LEU A 750 5.87 13.69 -6.23
CA LEU A 750 6.72 12.53 -6.53
C LEU A 750 7.83 12.30 -5.51
N CYS A 751 8.18 13.27 -4.66
CA CYS A 751 9.22 13.11 -3.65
C CYS A 751 8.84 12.07 -2.59
N ALA A 752 9.74 11.84 -1.64
CA ALA A 752 9.50 10.93 -0.52
C ALA A 752 8.15 11.23 0.15
N PRO A 753 7.38 10.19 0.50
CA PRO A 753 6.08 10.36 1.14
C PRO A 753 6.22 10.81 2.60
N CYS A 754 5.09 10.98 3.30
CA CYS A 754 5.07 11.31 4.72
C CYS A 754 5.82 10.28 5.59
N PHE A 755 6.24 10.67 6.79
CA PHE A 755 7.00 9.80 7.70
C PHE A 755 6.30 8.49 8.04
N ALA A 756 4.97 8.50 8.12
CA ALA A 756 4.19 7.27 8.31
C ALA A 756 4.43 6.27 7.16
N ALA A 757 4.41 6.75 5.92
CA ALA A 757 4.67 5.94 4.73
C ALA A 757 6.15 5.55 4.63
N ILE A 758 7.11 6.42 5.00
CA ILE A 758 8.53 6.08 5.12
C ILE A 758 8.72 4.95 6.16
N GLY A 759 8.00 5.01 7.27
CA GLY A 759 7.97 3.92 8.27
C GLY A 759 7.46 2.59 7.70
N ALA A 760 6.45 2.64 6.83
CA ALA A 760 5.95 1.47 6.11
C ALA A 760 7.00 0.96 5.09
N ILE A 761 7.64 1.85 4.31
CA ILE A 761 8.75 1.49 3.41
C ILE A 761 9.86 0.78 4.18
N LYS A 762 10.31 1.33 5.31
CA LYS A 762 11.35 0.72 6.17
C LYS A 762 10.99 -0.69 6.61
N ARG A 763 9.73 -0.91 6.96
CA ARG A 763 9.23 -2.21 7.40
C ARG A 763 9.16 -3.21 6.26
N GLU A 764 8.59 -2.83 5.11
CA GLU A 764 8.40 -3.74 3.99
C GLU A 764 9.70 -4.03 3.23
N MET A 765 10.65 -3.10 3.23
CA MET A 765 12.01 -3.33 2.69
C MET A 765 12.85 -4.20 3.60
N ASN A 766 12.60 -4.20 4.91
CA ASN A 766 13.32 -4.94 5.95
C ASN A 766 14.86 -4.89 5.83
N ASN A 767 15.38 -3.83 5.21
CA ASN A 767 16.81 -3.61 4.96
C ASN A 767 17.11 -2.11 4.91
N ARG A 768 18.05 -1.65 5.74
CA ARG A 768 18.42 -0.23 5.81
C ARG A 768 18.91 0.33 4.47
N LYS A 769 19.72 -0.42 3.72
CA LYS A 769 20.25 0.02 2.43
C LYS A 769 19.12 0.23 1.41
N TRP A 770 18.18 -0.70 1.33
CA TRP A 770 17.03 -0.61 0.44
C TRP A 770 16.06 0.50 0.83
N THR A 771 15.87 0.74 2.12
CA THR A 771 15.05 1.86 2.61
C THR A 771 15.61 3.21 2.15
N TRP A 772 16.90 3.45 2.39
CA TRP A 772 17.54 4.69 1.96
C TRP A 772 17.62 4.83 0.44
N PHE A 773 17.82 3.71 -0.26
CA PHE A 773 17.78 3.69 -1.72
C PHE A 773 16.39 4.07 -2.25
N ALA A 774 15.30 3.55 -1.65
CA ALA A 774 13.94 3.88 -2.04
C ALA A 774 13.64 5.38 -1.85
N ILE A 775 13.98 5.94 -0.68
CA ILE A 775 13.79 7.37 -0.38
C ILE A 775 14.63 8.24 -1.33
N GLY A 776 15.91 7.90 -1.49
CA GLY A 776 16.82 8.64 -2.39
C GLY A 776 16.37 8.56 -3.85
N TYR A 777 15.84 7.42 -4.29
CA TYR A 777 15.29 7.27 -5.63
C TYR A 777 14.06 8.15 -5.84
N GLN A 778 13.12 8.16 -4.90
CA GLN A 778 11.90 8.98 -4.98
C GLN A 778 12.25 10.48 -5.03
N CYS A 779 13.10 10.96 -4.12
CA CYS A 779 13.53 12.35 -4.12
C CYS A 779 14.33 12.72 -5.38
N GLY A 780 15.24 11.85 -5.82
CA GLY A 780 16.04 12.08 -7.02
C GLY A 780 15.19 12.11 -8.29
N PHE A 781 14.24 11.18 -8.41
CA PHE A 781 13.33 11.12 -9.54
C PHE A 781 12.42 12.36 -9.59
N ALA A 782 11.83 12.75 -8.44
CA ALA A 782 11.04 13.97 -8.32
C ALA A 782 11.85 15.22 -8.71
N TYR A 783 13.09 15.31 -8.25
CA TYR A 783 13.99 16.42 -8.57
C TYR A 783 14.27 16.52 -10.08
N LEU A 784 14.58 15.39 -10.74
CA LEU A 784 14.86 15.37 -12.17
C LEU A 784 13.64 15.76 -13.02
N ILE A 785 12.46 15.25 -12.66
CA ILE A 785 11.20 15.61 -13.37
C ILE A 785 10.89 17.08 -13.19
N SER A 786 10.96 17.60 -11.97
CA SER A 786 10.71 18.99 -11.64
C SER A 786 11.71 19.92 -12.34
N LEU A 787 12.98 19.54 -12.37
CA LEU A 787 14.03 20.27 -13.10
C LEU A 787 13.69 20.36 -14.59
N MET A 788 13.29 19.24 -15.20
CA MET A 788 12.90 19.23 -16.62
C MET A 788 11.69 20.13 -16.88
N ILE A 789 10.68 20.09 -16.01
CA ILE A 789 9.49 20.95 -16.14
C ILE A 789 9.89 22.42 -16.10
N ASN A 790 10.68 22.82 -15.11
CA ASN A 790 11.07 24.23 -14.98
C ASN A 790 11.96 24.70 -16.14
N GLN A 791 12.99 23.93 -16.50
CA GLN A 791 13.96 24.37 -17.51
C GLN A 791 13.38 24.33 -18.92
N PHE A 792 12.57 23.32 -19.26
CA PHE A 792 11.89 23.27 -20.56
C PHE A 792 10.73 24.26 -20.65
N GLY A 793 9.99 24.45 -19.53
CA GLY A 793 8.98 25.50 -19.45
C GLY A 793 9.59 26.90 -19.64
N GLY A 794 10.75 27.16 -19.03
CA GLY A 794 11.50 28.41 -19.18
C GLY A 794 11.89 28.74 -20.63
N LEU A 795 12.04 27.75 -21.51
CA LEU A 795 12.24 27.99 -22.94
C LEU A 795 11.07 28.71 -23.62
N PHE A 796 9.85 28.48 -23.13
CA PHE A 796 8.64 29.11 -23.68
C PHE A 796 8.39 30.50 -23.10
N THR A 797 8.91 30.79 -21.90
CA THR A 797 8.74 32.08 -21.22
C THR A 797 9.94 33.01 -21.34
N GLY A 798 11.03 32.55 -21.95
CA GLY A 798 12.28 33.32 -22.12
C GLY A 798 13.15 33.42 -20.86
N SER A 799 12.81 32.75 -19.78
CA SER A 799 13.57 32.72 -18.53
C SER A 799 14.51 31.49 -18.44
N VAL A 800 15.51 31.43 -19.31
CA VAL A 800 16.37 30.26 -19.43
C VAL A 800 17.63 30.37 -18.58
N ASN A 801 17.86 29.42 -17.70
CA ASN A 801 19.17 29.19 -17.10
C ASN A 801 19.95 28.17 -17.94
N VAL A 802 20.98 28.61 -18.67
CA VAL A 802 21.75 27.75 -19.57
C VAL A 802 22.35 26.53 -18.84
N ILE A 803 22.85 26.69 -17.65
CA ILE A 803 23.42 25.58 -16.84
C ILE A 803 22.32 24.61 -16.46
N GLY A 804 21.17 25.10 -15.99
CA GLY A 804 20.02 24.29 -15.64
C GLY A 804 19.47 23.53 -16.84
N LEU A 805 19.44 24.14 -18.03
CA LEU A 805 19.01 23.52 -19.28
C LEU A 805 19.92 22.34 -19.70
N ILE A 806 21.25 22.51 -19.54
CA ILE A 806 22.20 21.43 -19.82
C ILE A 806 21.94 20.24 -18.91
N PHE A 807 21.70 20.46 -17.61
CA PHE A 807 21.35 19.38 -16.66
C PHE A 807 19.98 18.75 -16.98
N ALA A 808 18.98 19.53 -17.38
CA ALA A 808 17.68 19.02 -17.80
C ALA A 808 17.78 18.15 -19.07
N LEU A 809 18.56 18.57 -20.07
CA LEU A 809 18.83 17.78 -21.27
C LEU A 809 19.60 16.48 -20.95
N ALA A 810 20.59 16.56 -20.04
CA ALA A 810 21.30 15.38 -19.58
C ALA A 810 20.38 14.41 -18.83
N ALA A 811 19.47 14.93 -17.99
CA ALA A 811 18.45 14.13 -17.30
C ALA A 811 17.49 13.45 -18.29
N LEU A 812 16.99 14.19 -19.27
CA LEU A 812 16.12 13.66 -20.32
C LEU A 812 16.86 12.57 -21.13
N ALA A 813 18.09 12.84 -21.54
CA ALA A 813 18.92 11.88 -22.28
C ALA A 813 19.16 10.59 -21.46
N LEU A 814 19.43 10.73 -20.16
CA LEU A 814 19.56 9.59 -19.24
C LEU A 814 18.27 8.79 -19.14
N MET A 815 17.13 9.47 -18.98
CA MET A 815 15.82 8.80 -18.91
C MET A 815 15.50 8.07 -20.22
N VAL A 816 15.68 8.73 -21.37
CA VAL A 816 15.45 8.12 -22.69
C VAL A 816 16.41 6.94 -22.89
N TYR A 817 17.69 7.08 -22.53
CA TYR A 817 18.65 5.99 -22.57
C TYR A 817 18.18 4.79 -21.74
N MET A 818 17.73 5.05 -20.50
CA MET A 818 17.23 3.98 -19.62
C MET A 818 15.94 3.34 -20.14
N LEU A 819 15.08 4.09 -20.84
CA LEU A 819 13.85 3.58 -21.45
C LEU A 819 14.11 2.77 -22.71
N VAL A 820 15.11 3.15 -23.53
CA VAL A 820 15.42 2.50 -24.82
C VAL A 820 16.43 1.37 -24.67
N ARG A 821 17.30 1.43 -23.65
CA ARG A 821 18.32 0.43 -23.40
C ARG A 821 17.72 -0.99 -23.44
N PRO A 822 18.37 -1.95 -24.19
CA PRO A 822 17.88 -3.31 -24.25
C PRO A 822 17.93 -3.96 -22.85
N TYR A 823 16.95 -4.80 -22.57
CA TYR A 823 16.91 -5.63 -21.38
C TYR A 823 18.12 -6.57 -21.37
N LYS A 824 18.85 -6.59 -20.26
CA LYS A 824 19.88 -7.59 -20.01
C LYS A 824 19.39 -8.46 -18.85
N GLU A 825 19.12 -9.71 -19.16
CA GLU A 825 18.84 -10.71 -18.14
C GLU A 825 19.96 -10.74 -17.08
N ALA A 826 19.56 -10.73 -15.82
CA ALA A 826 20.49 -10.99 -14.75
C ALA A 826 20.63 -12.50 -14.60
N THR A 827 21.65 -13.05 -15.23
CA THR A 827 22.03 -14.46 -15.15
C THR A 827 22.43 -14.95 -13.75
N LYS A 828 22.36 -14.11 -12.73
CA LYS A 828 22.67 -14.50 -11.34
C LYS A 828 21.69 -13.84 -10.39
N LEU A 829 20.84 -14.63 -9.76
CA LEU A 829 20.32 -14.35 -8.44
C LEU A 829 21.50 -14.34 -7.46
N ASN A 830 22.11 -13.17 -7.23
CA ASN A 830 22.95 -12.96 -6.07
C ASN A 830 22.05 -12.89 -4.83
N ALA A 831 21.41 -14.01 -4.48
CA ALA A 831 21.07 -14.28 -3.11
C ALA A 831 22.41 -14.71 -2.46
N THR A 832 23.19 -13.77 -1.99
CA THR A 832 24.12 -14.04 -0.91
C THR A 832 23.24 -14.42 0.30
N VAL A 833 23.04 -15.71 0.45
CA VAL A 833 22.58 -16.36 1.67
C VAL A 833 23.66 -16.17 2.73
#